data_b8a8a3a95125b2b9d746bc839b7d765c
#
_entry.id   b8a8a3a95125b2b9d746bc839b7d765c
#
_cell.length_a   1.000
_cell.length_b   1.000
_cell.length_c   1.000
_cell.angle_alpha   90.00
_cell.angle_beta   90.00
_cell.angle_gamma   90.00
#
_symmetry.space_group_name_H-M   'P 1'
#
loop_
_entity.id
_entity.type
_entity.pdbx_description
1 polymer ?
#
loop_
_entity_poly.entity_id
_entity_poly.type
_entity_poly.pdbx_seq_one_letter_code
_entity_poly.pdbx_strand_id
1 'polypeptide(L)'
;MKSSILLQAFFAASAVVNAHRLPGPAPDPNATGRVRTGGTQKFIVEVEPHRGLSTLSHKFLSKAGPGKPVYKEFECSDVFSGMVIETDSDNVDSLRQMEGVVNVWAARTMQRPRVEKSTYGPSKLRKNYTVHYSTGVDKLHAAGIRGKGATVAIIDTGIDYTHKALGGCFGPGCKIRGGYDLVGADWDTHNQKKYPKVPDTDPMDYEGHGTHVAGIIAADNEWLTGVAPEAELLIYKVFSDDPWETDEETIMQALCDAYSAGADIITSSIGKPNGWSDNPWAVLASRLVDKGIVVVASAGNEGEIGPFYASSGATGHGVLAVAAANVSTQPNSNRSGDDYGPVPVYFTTWGPTNELLIKPDITAPGFTIVSTVLDQSYDELSGTSMAAPYIAGLAALYIGEYGGREFHGAGFAKMLHDRIASSGSSLPFVNNRLIPKFRASPFQVGTGLVDAWKVLHYDTQLDYEPFALRDTELFKPRWTFNITNNDKKGHRYTFKLEPQAGFNILDRDYGIALLYAVEPRNIVPPVRLPHAVFVEPGETRELSVSFALPDVDDDYLPLYSGKVCITSDHGEKLSIPYGGAAYDTEKAFDNMFIREPFITDMDRDWAWSFNIDKNPNDFVELGARLSYACDNLRWDIFERDWSESFWHYPPVVGERGYVGSATTMRDAEQFWFYDPDVNDPDDTVAFPLRREPRGFRIFWWFGKLANGTRIAPGNYTMRFAALRPYGNPNISDHWDIMYREVDNIQVLPYNGTSNSTQIYRRPRR
;
A
#
# COMPACT_ATOMS: atom_id res chain seq x y z
N MET A 1 -8.83 42.59 6.43
CA MET A 1 -7.35 42.47 6.28
C MET A 1 -6.75 41.30 7.07
N LYS A 2 -7.34 40.83 8.15
CA LYS A 2 -6.82 39.61 8.88
C LYS A 2 -7.30 38.28 8.25
N SER A 3 -8.42 38.25 7.57
CA SER A 3 -8.96 37.05 6.91
C SER A 3 -8.21 36.67 5.61
N SER A 4 -7.69 37.63 4.86
CA SER A 4 -6.96 37.37 3.61
C SER A 4 -5.55 36.79 3.81
N ILE A 5 -4.93 37.02 4.98
CA ILE A 5 -3.60 36.51 5.31
C ILE A 5 -3.71 35.03 5.72
N LEU A 6 -4.83 34.64 6.38
CA LEU A 6 -5.07 33.25 6.74
C LEU A 6 -5.36 32.36 5.52
N LEU A 7 -6.04 32.89 4.50
CA LEU A 7 -6.29 32.14 3.26
C LEU A 7 -5.01 31.90 2.46
N GLN A 8 -4.10 32.90 2.41
CA GLN A 8 -2.79 32.73 1.75
C GLN A 8 -1.86 31.75 2.49
N ALA A 9 -1.96 31.67 3.84
CA ALA A 9 -1.23 30.66 4.61
C ALA A 9 -1.77 29.24 4.37
N PHE A 10 -3.05 29.10 4.05
CA PHE A 10 -3.69 27.81 3.72
C PHE A 10 -3.19 27.28 2.38
N PHE A 11 -3.06 28.16 1.38
CA PHE A 11 -2.51 27.78 0.08
C PHE A 11 -1.00 27.47 0.14
N ALA A 12 -0.24 28.18 1.00
CA ALA A 12 1.18 27.92 1.16
C ALA A 12 1.48 26.57 1.84
N ALA A 13 0.68 26.15 2.83
CA ALA A 13 0.86 24.85 3.48
C ALA A 13 0.44 23.67 2.57
N SER A 14 -0.61 23.84 1.76
CA SER A 14 -0.97 22.87 0.72
C SER A 14 0.07 22.81 -0.41
N ALA A 15 0.67 23.97 -0.76
CA ALA A 15 1.74 24.04 -1.75
C ALA A 15 3.03 23.34 -1.29
N VAL A 16 3.34 23.32 0.00
CA VAL A 16 4.54 22.62 0.53
C VAL A 16 4.38 21.10 0.49
N VAL A 17 3.18 20.57 0.73
CA VAL A 17 2.91 19.13 0.59
C VAL A 17 2.82 18.69 -0.88
N ASN A 18 2.41 19.58 -1.77
CA ASN A 18 2.33 19.32 -3.22
C ASN A 18 3.51 19.91 -4.03
N ALA A 19 4.36 20.75 -3.46
CA ALA A 19 5.49 21.37 -4.18
C ALA A 19 6.59 20.38 -4.59
N HIS A 20 6.54 19.13 -4.12
CA HIS A 20 7.36 18.03 -4.63
C HIS A 20 6.63 17.11 -5.62
N ARG A 21 5.36 17.39 -5.93
CA ARG A 21 4.75 16.84 -7.15
C ARG A 21 5.14 17.76 -8.30
N LEU A 22 6.16 17.38 -9.04
CA LEU A 22 6.31 17.93 -10.40
C LEU A 22 4.98 17.66 -11.11
N PRO A 23 4.38 18.64 -11.79
CA PRO A 23 3.22 18.40 -12.63
C PRO A 23 3.57 17.25 -13.58
N GLY A 24 2.68 16.28 -13.71
CA GLY A 24 2.74 15.33 -14.82
C GLY A 24 2.91 16.10 -16.14
N PRO A 25 3.37 15.47 -17.22
CA PRO A 25 3.51 16.14 -18.50
C PRO A 25 2.24 16.92 -18.79
N ALA A 26 2.39 18.18 -19.22
CA ALA A 26 1.26 19.02 -19.57
C ALA A 26 0.37 18.25 -20.56
N PRO A 27 -0.96 18.26 -20.40
CA PRO A 27 -1.85 17.58 -21.31
C PRO A 27 -1.58 18.08 -22.75
N ASP A 28 -1.55 17.14 -23.68
CA ASP A 28 -1.37 17.43 -25.11
C ASP A 28 -2.41 18.48 -25.54
N PRO A 29 -2.01 19.66 -26.01
CA PRO A 29 -2.94 20.68 -26.47
C PRO A 29 -3.76 20.27 -27.69
N ASN A 30 -3.47 19.09 -28.28
CA ASN A 30 -4.21 18.51 -29.41
C ASN A 30 -5.18 17.38 -29.01
N ALA A 31 -5.36 17.09 -27.70
CA ALA A 31 -6.35 16.13 -27.24
C ALA A 31 -7.75 16.66 -27.61
N THR A 32 -8.26 16.25 -28.74
CA THR A 32 -9.61 16.55 -29.23
C THR A 32 -10.62 15.85 -28.34
N GLY A 33 -11.51 16.63 -27.75
CA GLY A 33 -12.67 16.34 -26.90
C GLY A 33 -12.93 14.87 -26.56
N ARG A 34 -12.74 14.51 -25.28
CA ARG A 34 -13.12 13.19 -24.76
C ARG A 34 -14.60 12.96 -24.97
N VAL A 35 -14.95 11.88 -25.65
CA VAL A 35 -16.35 11.44 -25.76
C VAL A 35 -16.79 11.00 -24.36
N ARG A 36 -17.74 11.72 -23.76
CA ARG A 36 -18.38 11.37 -22.49
C ARG A 36 -18.97 9.97 -22.60
N THR A 37 -18.41 9.05 -21.87
CA THR A 37 -18.91 7.67 -21.78
C THR A 37 -19.30 7.44 -20.35
N GLY A 38 -20.59 7.36 -20.05
CA GLY A 38 -21.11 7.14 -18.70
C GLY A 38 -20.27 6.09 -17.97
N GLY A 39 -19.53 6.50 -16.93
CA GLY A 39 -18.60 5.67 -16.18
C GLY A 39 -19.37 4.67 -15.34
N THR A 40 -18.99 3.38 -15.44
CA THR A 40 -19.43 2.33 -14.54
C THR A 40 -18.46 2.21 -13.40
N GLN A 41 -18.96 2.02 -12.17
CA GLN A 41 -18.13 1.75 -11.01
C GLN A 41 -17.70 0.29 -11.04
N LYS A 42 -16.43 0.02 -10.67
CA LYS A 42 -15.90 -1.34 -10.56
C LYS A 42 -15.78 -1.73 -9.10
N PHE A 43 -16.21 -2.94 -8.79
CA PHE A 43 -16.07 -3.56 -7.48
C PHE A 43 -15.43 -4.94 -7.62
N ILE A 44 -14.51 -5.24 -6.71
CA ILE A 44 -14.01 -6.58 -6.48
C ILE A 44 -14.90 -7.20 -5.41
N VAL A 45 -15.58 -8.30 -5.75
CA VAL A 45 -16.53 -8.97 -4.87
C VAL A 45 -16.03 -10.38 -4.58
N GLU A 46 -15.78 -10.67 -3.32
CA GLU A 46 -15.45 -12.01 -2.84
C GLU A 46 -16.72 -12.74 -2.47
N VAL A 47 -16.79 -14.01 -2.83
CA VAL A 47 -17.97 -14.88 -2.60
C VAL A 47 -17.59 -16.17 -1.89
N GLU A 48 -18.57 -16.80 -1.21
CA GLU A 48 -18.39 -18.10 -0.58
C GLU A 48 -18.02 -19.18 -1.63
N PRO A 49 -16.94 -19.96 -1.43
CA PRO A 49 -16.41 -20.91 -2.44
C PRO A 49 -17.41 -21.98 -2.90
N HIS A 50 -18.39 -22.34 -2.09
CA HIS A 50 -19.31 -23.47 -2.34
C HIS A 50 -20.70 -23.05 -2.83
N ARG A 51 -21.06 -21.78 -2.82
CA ARG A 51 -22.39 -21.31 -3.26
C ARG A 51 -22.43 -20.75 -4.67
N GLY A 52 -21.34 -20.89 -5.37
CA GLY A 52 -21.29 -20.73 -6.81
C GLY A 52 -21.22 -19.29 -7.30
N LEU A 53 -20.06 -18.91 -7.77
CA LEU A 53 -19.87 -17.82 -8.71
C LEU A 53 -21.01 -17.79 -9.75
N SER A 54 -21.50 -18.97 -10.21
CA SER A 54 -22.61 -19.10 -11.14
C SER A 54 -23.94 -18.55 -10.62
N THR A 55 -24.27 -18.69 -9.33
CA THR A 55 -25.54 -18.19 -8.78
C THR A 55 -25.53 -16.67 -8.68
N LEU A 56 -24.39 -16.08 -8.29
CA LEU A 56 -24.23 -14.63 -8.22
C LEU A 56 -24.09 -14.01 -9.59
N SER A 57 -23.31 -14.61 -10.49
CA SER A 57 -23.20 -14.15 -11.88
C SER A 57 -24.56 -14.16 -12.60
N HIS A 58 -25.37 -15.21 -12.43
CA HIS A 58 -26.75 -15.24 -12.93
C HIS A 58 -27.64 -14.17 -12.31
N LYS A 59 -27.49 -13.88 -11.01
CA LYS A 59 -28.27 -12.84 -10.31
C LYS A 59 -27.90 -11.44 -10.79
N PHE A 60 -26.60 -11.20 -11.03
CA PHE A 60 -26.13 -9.95 -11.62
C PHE A 60 -26.55 -9.83 -13.09
N LEU A 61 -26.41 -10.87 -13.89
CA LEU A 61 -26.87 -10.92 -15.29
C LEU A 61 -28.41 -10.74 -15.40
N SER A 62 -29.20 -11.24 -14.44
CA SER A 62 -30.66 -11.10 -14.47
C SER A 62 -31.15 -9.70 -14.04
N LYS A 63 -30.39 -8.97 -13.22
CA LYS A 63 -30.68 -7.57 -12.84
C LYS A 63 -30.20 -6.56 -13.87
N ALA A 64 -29.29 -6.95 -14.73
CA ALA A 64 -28.77 -6.10 -15.78
C ALA A 64 -29.78 -5.96 -16.91
N GLY A 65 -30.16 -4.73 -17.23
CA GLY A 65 -30.87 -4.40 -18.47
C GLY A 65 -30.03 -4.77 -19.70
N PRO A 66 -30.62 -4.80 -20.90
CA PRO A 66 -29.91 -5.14 -22.12
C PRO A 66 -28.73 -4.17 -22.33
N GLY A 67 -27.50 -4.67 -22.11
CA GLY A 67 -26.25 -3.95 -22.32
C GLY A 67 -25.27 -3.90 -21.16
N LYS A 68 -25.56 -4.53 -19.99
CA LYS A 68 -24.65 -4.56 -18.81
C LYS A 68 -25.04 -5.71 -17.86
N PRO A 69 -24.16 -6.20 -17.00
CA PRO A 69 -22.84 -5.82 -16.56
C PRO A 69 -21.75 -6.71 -17.12
N VAL A 70 -20.55 -6.19 -17.23
CA VAL A 70 -19.36 -7.00 -17.44
C VAL A 70 -18.94 -7.52 -16.07
N TYR A 71 -18.83 -8.83 -15.92
CA TYR A 71 -18.15 -9.43 -14.79
C TYR A 71 -16.97 -10.27 -15.30
N LYS A 72 -15.88 -10.29 -14.52
CA LYS A 72 -14.72 -11.14 -14.76
C LYS A 72 -14.49 -11.97 -13.50
N GLU A 73 -14.47 -13.28 -13.63
CA GLU A 73 -14.12 -14.18 -12.54
C GLU A 73 -12.60 -14.29 -12.42
N PHE A 74 -12.08 -14.41 -11.18
CA PHE A 74 -10.67 -14.69 -10.96
C PHE A 74 -10.36 -16.18 -11.10
N GLU A 75 -9.30 -16.51 -11.82
CA GLU A 75 -8.88 -17.87 -12.10
C GLU A 75 -7.93 -18.42 -11.03
N CYS A 76 -8.29 -18.31 -9.75
CA CYS A 76 -7.58 -18.98 -8.66
C CYS A 76 -8.54 -19.41 -7.54
N SER A 77 -9.51 -20.21 -7.91
CA SER A 77 -10.65 -20.60 -7.06
C SER A 77 -10.30 -21.35 -5.78
N ASP A 78 -9.12 -21.96 -5.69
CA ASP A 78 -8.62 -22.61 -4.46
C ASP A 78 -7.97 -21.64 -3.46
N VAL A 79 -7.76 -20.39 -3.87
CA VAL A 79 -7.18 -19.31 -3.05
C VAL A 79 -8.15 -18.16 -2.87
N PHE A 80 -8.82 -17.74 -3.97
CA PHE A 80 -9.76 -16.64 -3.98
C PHE A 80 -10.95 -16.94 -4.88
N SER A 81 -12.15 -16.93 -4.32
CA SER A 81 -13.39 -17.02 -5.06
C SER A 81 -14.02 -15.65 -5.17
N GLY A 82 -13.99 -15.04 -6.33
CA GLY A 82 -14.50 -13.68 -6.51
C GLY A 82 -14.62 -13.27 -7.96
N MET A 83 -15.18 -12.09 -8.14
CA MET A 83 -15.38 -11.49 -9.45
C MET A 83 -15.22 -9.98 -9.42
N VAL A 84 -14.93 -9.40 -10.56
CA VAL A 84 -15.04 -7.96 -10.79
C VAL A 84 -16.41 -7.67 -11.36
N ILE A 85 -17.10 -6.69 -10.79
CA ILE A 85 -18.43 -6.25 -11.23
C ILE A 85 -18.35 -4.79 -11.64
N GLU A 86 -18.87 -4.47 -12.82
CA GLU A 86 -19.12 -3.10 -13.24
C GLU A 86 -20.61 -2.78 -13.08
N THR A 87 -20.93 -1.76 -12.29
CA THR A 87 -22.31 -1.34 -12.04
C THR A 87 -22.39 0.18 -11.89
N ASP A 88 -23.53 0.73 -12.29
CA ASP A 88 -23.86 2.15 -12.09
C ASP A 88 -24.99 2.33 -11.05
N SER A 89 -25.47 1.23 -10.46
CA SER A 89 -26.65 1.21 -9.59
C SER A 89 -26.41 0.60 -8.20
N ASP A 90 -25.18 0.20 -7.89
CA ASP A 90 -24.80 -0.39 -6.61
C ASP A 90 -23.62 0.35 -5.96
N ASN A 91 -23.46 0.15 -4.67
CA ASN A 91 -22.31 0.57 -3.88
C ASN A 91 -21.84 -0.57 -2.97
N VAL A 92 -20.81 -0.33 -2.17
CA VAL A 92 -20.25 -1.35 -1.27
C VAL A 92 -21.32 -1.90 -0.31
N ASP A 93 -22.20 -1.06 0.23
CA ASP A 93 -23.23 -1.48 1.17
C ASP A 93 -24.30 -2.37 0.51
N SER A 94 -24.78 -2.00 -0.68
CA SER A 94 -25.80 -2.79 -1.40
C SER A 94 -25.26 -4.15 -1.85
N LEU A 95 -24.00 -4.19 -2.30
CA LEU A 95 -23.34 -5.43 -2.72
C LEU A 95 -23.07 -6.36 -1.52
N ARG A 96 -22.65 -5.84 -0.37
CA ARG A 96 -22.41 -6.62 0.86
C ARG A 96 -23.68 -7.26 1.42
N GLN A 97 -24.85 -6.69 1.16
CA GLN A 97 -26.12 -7.27 1.59
C GLN A 97 -26.59 -8.45 0.71
N MET A 98 -25.90 -8.74 -0.38
CA MET A 98 -26.26 -9.85 -1.26
C MET A 98 -25.85 -11.18 -0.66
N GLU A 99 -26.75 -12.18 -0.75
CA GLU A 99 -26.50 -13.53 -0.24
C GLU A 99 -25.26 -14.16 -0.90
N GLY A 100 -24.35 -14.72 -0.09
CA GLY A 100 -23.13 -15.37 -0.54
C GLY A 100 -21.97 -14.41 -0.82
N VAL A 101 -22.15 -13.11 -0.60
CA VAL A 101 -21.04 -12.12 -0.64
C VAL A 101 -20.31 -12.11 0.69
N VAL A 102 -18.99 -12.27 0.64
CA VAL A 102 -18.10 -12.27 1.81
C VAL A 102 -17.48 -10.89 2.01
N ASN A 103 -16.89 -10.33 0.96
CA ASN A 103 -16.27 -9.01 0.98
C ASN A 103 -16.55 -8.26 -0.33
N VAL A 104 -16.50 -6.92 -0.22
CA VAL A 104 -16.63 -6.02 -1.36
C VAL A 104 -15.64 -4.88 -1.20
N TRP A 105 -14.87 -4.62 -2.25
CA TRP A 105 -13.95 -3.49 -2.36
C TRP A 105 -14.25 -2.70 -3.63
N ALA A 106 -14.21 -1.38 -3.57
CA ALA A 106 -14.15 -0.55 -4.78
C ALA A 106 -12.77 -0.76 -5.43
N ALA A 107 -12.75 -1.16 -6.69
CA ALA A 107 -11.49 -1.36 -7.42
C ALA A 107 -10.80 -0.01 -7.64
N ARG A 108 -9.51 0.05 -7.31
CA ARG A 108 -8.68 1.27 -7.40
C ARG A 108 -7.69 1.16 -8.54
N THR A 109 -7.41 2.30 -9.14
CA THR A 109 -6.31 2.45 -10.10
C THR A 109 -5.03 2.88 -9.39
N MET A 110 -3.90 2.49 -9.96
CA MET A 110 -2.58 2.82 -9.45
C MET A 110 -1.67 3.26 -10.59
N GLN A 111 -0.84 4.25 -10.31
CA GLN A 111 0.25 4.64 -11.19
C GLN A 111 1.50 3.82 -10.85
N ARG A 112 2.43 3.74 -11.80
CA ARG A 112 3.72 3.12 -11.54
C ARG A 112 4.43 3.74 -10.33
N PRO A 113 5.25 2.97 -9.61
CA PRO A 113 6.02 3.47 -8.48
C PRO A 113 6.96 4.61 -8.89
N ARG A 114 7.05 5.63 -8.03
CA ARG A 114 8.07 6.66 -8.18
C ARG A 114 9.41 6.10 -7.71
N VAL A 115 10.39 6.16 -8.59
CA VAL A 115 11.79 5.86 -8.25
C VAL A 115 12.65 7.08 -8.52
N GLU A 116 13.64 7.30 -7.68
CA GLU A 116 14.63 8.36 -7.93
C GLU A 116 15.70 7.84 -8.90
N LYS A 117 15.91 8.57 -10.00
CA LYS A 117 17.02 8.31 -10.92
C LYS A 117 18.24 9.09 -10.47
N SER A 118 19.41 8.44 -10.50
CA SER A 118 20.67 9.13 -10.26
C SER A 118 20.97 10.10 -11.41
N THR A 119 21.44 11.29 -11.07
CA THR A 119 21.91 12.28 -12.06
C THR A 119 23.27 11.91 -12.71
N TYR A 120 23.84 10.79 -12.31
CA TYR A 120 25.12 10.28 -12.82
C TYR A 120 24.81 9.18 -13.86
N GLY A 121 25.01 9.49 -15.13
CA GLY A 121 24.81 8.51 -16.20
C GLY A 121 25.74 7.27 -16.12
N PRO A 122 25.44 6.22 -16.88
CA PRO A 122 26.07 4.89 -16.81
C PRO A 122 27.60 4.87 -17.06
N SER A 123 28.18 5.94 -17.61
CA SER A 123 29.63 6.05 -17.84
C SER A 123 30.48 6.10 -16.56
N LYS A 124 29.86 6.19 -15.37
CA LYS A 124 30.54 6.16 -14.06
C LYS A 124 30.33 4.84 -13.30
N LEU A 125 29.65 3.86 -13.87
CA LEU A 125 29.51 2.54 -13.26
C LEU A 125 30.91 1.95 -13.00
N ARG A 126 31.18 1.64 -11.75
CA ARG A 126 32.45 0.99 -11.38
C ARG A 126 32.34 -0.49 -11.72
N LYS A 127 33.29 -1.02 -12.45
CA LYS A 127 33.50 -2.46 -12.56
C LYS A 127 33.62 -3.00 -11.13
N ASN A 128 32.80 -4.00 -10.78
CA ASN A 128 32.66 -4.60 -9.44
C ASN A 128 31.84 -3.77 -8.44
N TYR A 129 30.87 -2.93 -8.87
CA TYR A 129 29.89 -2.39 -7.96
C TYR A 129 29.04 -3.56 -7.41
N THR A 130 28.94 -3.64 -6.09
CA THR A 130 28.02 -4.58 -5.44
C THR A 130 27.61 -4.09 -4.06
N VAL A 131 26.35 -4.26 -3.73
CA VAL A 131 25.79 -4.05 -2.38
C VAL A 131 25.80 -5.33 -1.55
N HIS A 132 26.25 -6.45 -2.13
CA HIS A 132 26.19 -7.78 -1.53
C HIS A 132 27.06 -7.94 -0.28
N TYR A 133 28.16 -7.18 -0.16
CA TYR A 133 29.01 -7.20 1.02
C TYR A 133 28.29 -6.77 2.30
N SER A 134 27.33 -5.85 2.19
CA SER A 134 26.59 -5.32 3.34
C SER A 134 25.59 -6.32 3.93
N THR A 135 25.19 -7.31 3.14
CA THR A 135 24.16 -8.30 3.50
C THR A 135 24.71 -9.73 3.61
N GLY A 136 25.95 -9.97 3.13
CA GLY A 136 26.59 -11.27 3.12
C GLY A 136 26.20 -12.16 1.93
N VAL A 137 25.50 -11.67 0.92
CA VAL A 137 25.20 -12.41 -0.32
C VAL A 137 26.48 -12.78 -1.08
N ASP A 138 27.52 -11.93 -1.05
CA ASP A 138 28.83 -12.21 -1.62
C ASP A 138 29.47 -13.51 -1.06
N LYS A 139 29.27 -13.79 0.22
CA LYS A 139 29.74 -15.01 0.87
C LYS A 139 28.98 -16.24 0.38
N LEU A 140 27.69 -16.11 0.16
CA LEU A 140 26.85 -17.18 -0.39
C LEU A 140 27.25 -17.50 -1.84
N HIS A 141 27.49 -16.48 -2.66
CA HIS A 141 28.03 -16.67 -4.03
C HIS A 141 29.39 -17.36 -4.01
N ALA A 142 30.29 -16.97 -3.08
CA ALA A 142 31.59 -17.62 -2.91
C ALA A 142 31.46 -19.09 -2.47
N ALA A 143 30.39 -19.46 -1.76
CA ALA A 143 30.04 -20.83 -1.42
C ALA A 143 29.34 -21.61 -2.56
N GLY A 144 29.05 -20.97 -3.71
CA GLY A 144 28.38 -21.58 -4.84
C GLY A 144 26.86 -21.57 -4.78
N ILE A 145 26.28 -20.88 -3.79
CA ILE A 145 24.83 -20.74 -3.60
C ILE A 145 24.34 -19.60 -4.49
N ARG A 146 23.59 -19.90 -5.57
CA ARG A 146 23.25 -18.98 -6.65
C ARG A 146 21.77 -19.02 -7.05
N GLY A 147 20.91 -19.76 -6.33
CA GLY A 147 19.45 -19.79 -6.50
C GLY A 147 18.96 -20.72 -7.60
N LYS A 148 19.76 -21.69 -8.03
CA LYS A 148 19.41 -22.66 -9.06
C LYS A 148 18.18 -23.49 -8.67
N GLY A 149 17.17 -23.55 -9.57
CA GLY A 149 15.94 -24.32 -9.36
C GLY A 149 14.82 -23.56 -8.69
N ALA A 150 15.08 -22.33 -8.22
CA ALA A 150 14.01 -21.44 -7.74
C ALA A 150 13.36 -20.67 -8.89
N THR A 151 12.03 -20.51 -8.83
CA THR A 151 11.25 -19.73 -9.79
C THR A 151 10.68 -18.49 -9.14
N VAL A 152 11.05 -17.31 -9.64
CA VAL A 152 10.59 -16.01 -9.16
C VAL A 152 9.65 -15.36 -10.17
N ALA A 153 8.40 -15.11 -9.78
CA ALA A 153 7.47 -14.33 -10.57
C ALA A 153 7.58 -12.84 -10.20
N ILE A 154 7.72 -12.00 -11.20
CA ILE A 154 7.80 -10.54 -11.09
C ILE A 154 6.51 -9.95 -11.65
N ILE A 155 5.83 -9.12 -10.85
CA ILE A 155 4.65 -8.36 -11.26
C ILE A 155 5.07 -6.90 -11.37
N ASP A 156 5.19 -6.38 -12.61
CA ASP A 156 5.81 -5.07 -12.88
C ASP A 156 5.47 -4.51 -14.28
N THR A 157 6.28 -3.58 -14.82
CA THR A 157 6.13 -2.95 -16.15
C THR A 157 6.47 -3.87 -17.34
N GLY A 158 6.94 -5.07 -17.10
CA GLY A 158 7.45 -6.00 -18.11
C GLY A 158 8.93 -6.30 -17.90
N ILE A 159 9.58 -6.83 -18.95
CA ILE A 159 11.03 -7.13 -18.93
C ILE A 159 11.62 -7.01 -20.33
N ASP A 160 12.76 -6.33 -20.49
CA ASP A 160 13.59 -6.45 -21.70
C ASP A 160 14.30 -7.81 -21.70
N TYR A 161 13.60 -8.84 -22.17
CA TYR A 161 14.12 -10.20 -22.23
C TYR A 161 15.24 -10.36 -23.26
N THR A 162 15.49 -9.36 -24.12
CA THR A 162 16.63 -9.35 -25.03
C THR A 162 17.95 -8.99 -24.33
N HIS A 163 17.87 -8.43 -23.09
CA HIS A 163 19.03 -8.02 -22.33
C HIS A 163 19.95 -9.20 -21.99
N LYS A 164 21.22 -9.13 -22.40
CA LYS A 164 22.18 -10.25 -22.28
C LYS A 164 22.45 -10.69 -20.85
N ALA A 165 22.46 -9.75 -19.89
CA ALA A 165 22.63 -10.09 -18.49
C ALA A 165 21.43 -10.89 -17.92
N LEU A 166 20.28 -10.85 -18.59
CA LEU A 166 19.06 -11.61 -18.28
C LEU A 166 18.89 -12.85 -19.16
N GLY A 167 19.92 -13.26 -19.86
CA GLY A 167 19.95 -14.45 -20.71
C GLY A 167 19.63 -14.20 -22.19
N GLY A 168 19.11 -13.04 -22.58
CA GLY A 168 18.93 -12.61 -23.98
C GLY A 168 17.86 -13.37 -24.75
N CYS A 169 16.93 -14.08 -24.08
CA CYS A 169 15.82 -14.81 -24.69
C CYS A 169 14.64 -14.98 -23.74
N PHE A 170 13.47 -15.34 -24.31
CA PHE A 170 12.20 -15.55 -23.61
C PHE A 170 11.61 -16.91 -23.97
N GLY A 171 11.02 -17.59 -22.99
CA GLY A 171 10.33 -18.86 -23.18
C GLY A 171 11.09 -20.08 -22.66
N PRO A 172 10.61 -21.30 -22.95
CA PRO A 172 11.19 -22.54 -22.43
C PRO A 172 12.69 -22.67 -22.72
N GLY A 173 13.49 -22.92 -21.69
CA GLY A 173 14.95 -23.04 -21.80
C GLY A 173 15.72 -21.73 -21.65
N CYS A 174 15.03 -20.59 -21.57
CA CYS A 174 15.61 -19.30 -21.23
C CYS A 174 15.53 -19.05 -19.70
N LYS A 175 16.36 -18.12 -19.19
CA LYS A 175 16.28 -17.65 -17.81
C LYS A 175 14.88 -17.05 -17.52
N ILE A 176 14.33 -16.30 -18.47
CA ILE A 176 12.96 -15.79 -18.45
C ILE A 176 12.08 -16.82 -19.15
N ARG A 177 11.61 -17.79 -18.36
CA ARG A 177 10.97 -18.99 -18.92
C ARG A 177 9.54 -18.77 -19.39
N GLY A 178 8.88 -17.67 -18.98
CA GLY A 178 7.50 -17.38 -19.35
C GLY A 178 6.99 -16.08 -18.73
N GLY A 179 5.74 -15.79 -19.03
CA GLY A 179 5.06 -14.58 -18.55
C GLY A 179 3.95 -14.17 -19.49
N TYR A 180 3.34 -13.02 -19.21
CA TYR A 180 2.18 -12.53 -19.92
C TYR A 180 2.06 -11.00 -19.79
N ASP A 181 1.57 -10.31 -20.83
CA ASP A 181 1.08 -8.95 -20.74
C ASP A 181 -0.43 -8.99 -20.43
N LEU A 182 -0.84 -8.50 -19.26
CA LEU A 182 -2.24 -8.54 -18.82
C LEU A 182 -3.04 -7.32 -19.26
N VAL A 183 -2.41 -6.34 -19.88
CA VAL A 183 -3.03 -5.04 -20.18
C VAL A 183 -2.93 -4.61 -21.64
N GLY A 184 -1.77 -4.83 -22.29
CA GLY A 184 -1.46 -4.30 -23.63
C GLY A 184 -1.00 -2.84 -23.59
N ALA A 185 -0.34 -2.41 -24.68
CA ALA A 185 0.37 -1.13 -24.75
C ALA A 185 -0.50 0.11 -24.54
N ASP A 186 -1.67 0.15 -25.16
CA ASP A 186 -2.52 1.34 -25.27
C ASP A 186 -3.63 1.44 -24.21
N TRP A 187 -3.67 0.53 -23.23
CA TRP A 187 -4.74 0.54 -22.25
C TRP A 187 -4.74 1.82 -21.40
N ASP A 188 -5.89 2.46 -21.30
CA ASP A 188 -6.12 3.67 -20.49
C ASP A 188 -7.23 3.40 -19.47
N THR A 189 -6.92 3.49 -18.19
CA THR A 189 -7.86 3.24 -17.08
C THR A 189 -9.04 4.19 -17.09
N HIS A 190 -8.86 5.41 -17.60
CA HIS A 190 -9.88 6.46 -17.68
C HIS A 190 -10.69 6.43 -18.96
N ASN A 191 -10.21 5.74 -20.02
CA ASN A 191 -10.90 5.66 -21.31
C ASN A 191 -10.90 4.25 -21.90
N GLN A 192 -11.34 3.29 -21.10
CA GLN A 192 -11.32 1.86 -21.45
C GLN A 192 -12.19 1.50 -22.68
N LYS A 193 -13.17 2.34 -23.06
CA LYS A 193 -13.96 2.09 -24.30
C LYS A 193 -13.13 2.32 -25.55
N LYS A 194 -12.26 3.31 -25.53
CA LYS A 194 -11.40 3.63 -26.68
C LYS A 194 -10.11 2.81 -26.63
N TYR A 195 -9.57 2.61 -25.45
CA TYR A 195 -8.30 1.94 -25.19
C TYR A 195 -8.52 0.80 -24.16
N PRO A 196 -9.17 -0.30 -24.57
CA PRO A 196 -9.45 -1.44 -23.70
C PRO A 196 -8.16 -2.21 -23.39
N LYS A 197 -8.20 -3.05 -22.34
CA LYS A 197 -7.17 -4.07 -22.12
C LYS A 197 -7.12 -5.02 -23.32
N VAL A 198 -5.92 -5.24 -23.85
CA VAL A 198 -5.64 -6.20 -24.93
C VAL A 198 -4.48 -7.10 -24.49
N PRO A 199 -4.75 -8.04 -23.56
CA PRO A 199 -3.71 -8.93 -23.05
C PRO A 199 -3.09 -9.79 -24.16
N ASP A 200 -1.77 -10.04 -24.05
CA ASP A 200 -1.06 -10.90 -24.98
C ASP A 200 0.12 -11.65 -24.30
N THR A 201 0.87 -12.41 -25.10
CA THR A 201 1.96 -13.26 -24.61
C THR A 201 3.33 -12.59 -24.61
N ASP A 202 3.41 -11.31 -24.94
CA ASP A 202 4.66 -10.56 -25.03
C ASP A 202 4.80 -9.54 -23.88
N PRO A 203 5.44 -9.89 -22.76
CA PRO A 203 5.62 -8.99 -21.63
C PRO A 203 6.83 -8.06 -21.80
N MET A 204 7.10 -7.58 -23.02
CA MET A 204 8.20 -6.64 -23.26
C MET A 204 8.03 -5.37 -22.45
N ASP A 205 9.13 -4.92 -21.84
CA ASP A 205 9.20 -3.68 -21.07
C ASP A 205 9.57 -2.49 -21.97
N TYR A 206 8.81 -1.43 -21.89
CA TYR A 206 9.09 -0.17 -22.59
C TYR A 206 9.36 1.00 -21.64
N GLU A 207 9.34 0.73 -20.33
CA GLU A 207 9.58 1.72 -19.28
C GLU A 207 10.94 1.52 -18.58
N GLY A 208 11.30 0.26 -18.29
CA GLY A 208 12.58 -0.14 -17.73
C GLY A 208 12.57 -0.47 -16.22
N HIS A 209 11.48 -0.23 -15.49
CA HIS A 209 11.40 -0.52 -14.06
C HIS A 209 11.42 -2.03 -13.79
N GLY A 210 10.59 -2.82 -14.46
CA GLY A 210 10.55 -4.27 -14.31
C GLY A 210 11.85 -4.94 -14.77
N THR A 211 12.50 -4.41 -15.83
CA THR A 211 13.83 -4.84 -16.25
C THR A 211 14.88 -4.59 -15.18
N HIS A 212 14.79 -3.46 -14.46
CA HIS A 212 15.70 -3.15 -13.37
C HIS A 212 15.49 -4.09 -12.17
N VAL A 213 14.23 -4.34 -11.80
CA VAL A 213 13.84 -5.30 -10.77
C VAL A 213 14.37 -6.70 -11.09
N ALA A 214 14.20 -7.16 -12.32
CA ALA A 214 14.70 -8.48 -12.78
C ALA A 214 16.22 -8.62 -12.66
N GLY A 215 16.97 -7.56 -12.99
CA GLY A 215 18.43 -7.56 -12.87
C GLY A 215 18.92 -7.63 -11.43
N ILE A 216 18.24 -7.01 -10.47
CA ILE A 216 18.55 -7.14 -9.06
C ILE A 216 18.43 -8.60 -8.60
N ILE A 217 17.40 -9.31 -9.09
CA ILE A 217 17.20 -10.73 -8.77
C ILE A 217 18.24 -11.60 -9.47
N ALA A 218 18.36 -11.52 -10.79
CA ALA A 218 18.94 -12.60 -11.57
C ALA A 218 19.90 -12.17 -12.70
N ALA A 219 20.39 -10.94 -12.75
CA ALA A 219 21.44 -10.59 -13.70
C ALA A 219 22.69 -11.47 -13.50
N ASP A 220 23.32 -11.88 -14.61
CA ASP A 220 24.53 -12.70 -14.57
C ASP A 220 25.46 -12.35 -15.73
N ASN A 221 26.43 -11.47 -15.50
CA ASN A 221 27.51 -11.18 -16.42
C ASN A 221 28.74 -10.57 -15.70
N GLU A 222 29.76 -10.15 -16.46
CA GLU A 222 31.00 -9.60 -15.90
C GLU A 222 30.85 -8.23 -15.19
N TRP A 223 29.72 -7.53 -15.40
CA TRP A 223 29.47 -6.18 -14.86
C TRP A 223 28.54 -6.19 -13.65
N LEU A 224 27.55 -7.06 -13.67
CA LEU A 224 26.49 -7.13 -12.69
C LEU A 224 26.14 -8.59 -12.39
N THR A 225 26.12 -8.94 -11.12
CA THR A 225 25.59 -10.20 -10.60
C THR A 225 24.41 -9.88 -9.69
N GLY A 226 23.22 -10.37 -10.02
CA GLY A 226 22.05 -10.27 -9.17
C GLY A 226 22.18 -11.13 -7.90
N VAL A 227 21.19 -11.08 -7.03
CA VAL A 227 21.20 -11.83 -5.76
C VAL A 227 21.15 -13.34 -6.02
N ALA A 228 20.31 -13.80 -6.95
CA ALA A 228 20.11 -15.20 -7.32
C ALA A 228 20.31 -15.39 -8.84
N PRO A 229 21.55 -15.31 -9.35
CA PRO A 229 21.81 -15.24 -10.78
C PRO A 229 21.47 -16.53 -11.56
N GLU A 230 21.18 -17.64 -10.87
CA GLU A 230 20.77 -18.91 -11.50
C GLU A 230 19.27 -19.22 -11.30
N ALA A 231 18.48 -18.28 -10.71
CA ALA A 231 17.04 -18.41 -10.64
C ALA A 231 16.37 -18.24 -12.00
N GLU A 232 15.23 -18.92 -12.18
CA GLU A 232 14.34 -18.73 -13.32
C GLU A 232 13.31 -17.63 -13.02
N LEU A 233 12.94 -16.86 -14.06
CA LEU A 233 12.00 -15.77 -13.94
C LEU A 233 10.71 -16.03 -14.71
N LEU A 234 9.58 -15.63 -14.11
CA LEU A 234 8.31 -15.41 -14.78
C LEU A 234 8.01 -13.91 -14.70
N ILE A 235 7.42 -13.33 -15.73
CA ILE A 235 7.11 -11.91 -15.75
C ILE A 235 5.65 -11.67 -16.11
N TYR A 236 4.95 -10.89 -15.29
CA TYR A 236 3.58 -10.45 -15.50
C TYR A 236 3.57 -8.93 -15.63
N LYS A 237 3.41 -8.47 -16.87
CA LYS A 237 3.28 -7.05 -17.18
C LYS A 237 1.86 -6.61 -16.83
N VAL A 238 1.78 -5.64 -15.93
CA VAL A 238 0.50 -5.13 -15.39
C VAL A 238 0.29 -3.64 -15.64
N PHE A 239 1.24 -2.95 -16.24
CA PHE A 239 1.15 -1.54 -16.62
C PHE A 239 1.07 -1.40 -18.13
N SER A 240 0.18 -0.48 -18.60
CA SER A 240 0.22 -0.02 -19.98
C SER A 240 1.52 0.75 -20.27
N ASP A 241 1.84 0.98 -21.54
CA ASP A 241 3.04 1.73 -21.93
C ASP A 241 2.83 3.26 -21.90
N ASP A 242 1.59 3.71 -21.92
CA ASP A 242 1.14 5.09 -21.71
C ASP A 242 -0.36 5.04 -21.35
N PRO A 243 -0.80 5.53 -20.19
CA PRO A 243 -0.19 6.46 -19.23
C PRO A 243 0.54 5.80 -18.03
N TRP A 244 1.03 4.58 -18.10
CA TRP A 244 1.74 3.86 -17.03
C TRP A 244 0.85 3.56 -15.81
N GLU A 245 -0.34 3.09 -16.07
CA GLU A 245 -1.34 2.80 -15.06
C GLU A 245 -1.64 1.31 -14.94
N THR A 246 -2.15 0.92 -13.78
CA THR A 246 -2.66 -0.42 -13.48
C THR A 246 -3.90 -0.32 -12.59
N ASP A 247 -4.59 -1.44 -12.37
CA ASP A 247 -5.66 -1.57 -11.38
C ASP A 247 -5.49 -2.80 -10.50
N GLU A 248 -6.18 -2.80 -9.35
CA GLU A 248 -6.09 -3.90 -8.38
C GLU A 248 -6.52 -5.25 -8.96
N GLU A 249 -7.49 -5.26 -9.88
CA GLU A 249 -7.96 -6.49 -10.52
C GLU A 249 -6.86 -7.16 -11.37
N THR A 250 -6.05 -6.35 -12.07
CA THR A 250 -4.94 -6.84 -12.88
C THR A 250 -3.82 -7.41 -12.01
N ILE A 251 -3.50 -6.73 -10.90
CA ILE A 251 -2.51 -7.24 -9.94
C ILE A 251 -2.98 -8.56 -9.32
N MET A 252 -4.26 -8.65 -8.95
CA MET A 252 -4.82 -9.90 -8.41
C MET A 252 -4.79 -11.02 -9.44
N GLN A 253 -5.08 -10.74 -10.71
CA GLN A 253 -4.95 -11.73 -11.78
C GLN A 253 -3.51 -12.19 -11.95
N ALA A 254 -2.55 -11.26 -11.95
CA ALA A 254 -1.12 -11.59 -12.03
C ALA A 254 -0.65 -12.49 -10.88
N LEU A 255 -1.15 -12.24 -9.65
CA LEU A 255 -0.88 -13.11 -8.49
C LEU A 255 -1.43 -14.53 -8.70
N CYS A 256 -2.65 -14.65 -9.24
CA CYS A 256 -3.27 -15.94 -9.55
C CYS A 256 -2.52 -16.69 -10.66
N ASP A 257 -2.13 -15.98 -11.72
CA ASP A 257 -1.41 -16.55 -12.86
C ASP A 257 -0.01 -17.01 -12.45
N ALA A 258 0.70 -16.23 -11.63
CA ALA A 258 2.00 -16.59 -11.06
C ALA A 258 1.91 -17.86 -10.19
N TYR A 259 0.88 -17.96 -9.35
CA TYR A 259 0.61 -19.15 -8.54
C TYR A 259 0.35 -20.37 -9.44
N SER A 260 -0.51 -20.23 -10.44
CA SER A 260 -0.88 -21.30 -11.38
C SER A 260 0.29 -21.75 -12.24
N ALA A 261 1.20 -20.84 -12.58
CA ALA A 261 2.44 -21.14 -13.31
C ALA A 261 3.53 -21.82 -12.47
N GLY A 262 3.27 -22.05 -11.17
CA GLY A 262 4.15 -22.77 -10.28
C GLY A 262 5.31 -21.90 -9.74
N ALA A 263 5.13 -20.60 -9.59
CA ALA A 263 6.10 -19.74 -8.92
C ALA A 263 6.33 -20.19 -7.47
N ASP A 264 7.58 -20.18 -7.00
CA ASP A 264 7.94 -20.35 -5.59
C ASP A 264 7.86 -19.05 -4.83
N ILE A 265 8.21 -17.96 -5.51
CA ILE A 265 8.28 -16.61 -5.01
C ILE A 265 7.51 -15.69 -5.93
N ILE A 266 6.72 -14.78 -5.39
CA ILE A 266 6.09 -13.69 -6.13
C ILE A 266 6.60 -12.38 -5.54
N THR A 267 7.14 -11.50 -6.38
CA THR A 267 7.57 -10.17 -5.96
C THR A 267 6.81 -9.09 -6.70
N SER A 268 6.40 -8.05 -5.97
CA SER A 268 5.72 -6.89 -6.50
C SER A 268 6.35 -5.61 -5.95
N SER A 269 6.91 -4.80 -6.84
CA SER A 269 7.44 -3.48 -6.51
C SER A 269 6.40 -2.38 -6.75
N ILE A 270 5.13 -2.68 -6.49
CA ILE A 270 3.96 -1.84 -6.73
C ILE A 270 3.24 -1.58 -5.40
N GLY A 271 2.58 -0.44 -5.30
CA GLY A 271 1.71 -0.14 -4.17
C GLY A 271 1.23 1.29 -4.16
N LYS A 272 0.21 1.53 -3.36
CA LYS A 272 -0.34 2.86 -3.06
C LYS A 272 -0.42 2.99 -1.53
N PRO A 273 -0.11 4.15 -0.96
CA PRO A 273 -0.31 4.38 0.46
C PRO A 273 -1.75 4.08 0.86
N ASN A 274 -1.93 3.14 1.77
CA ASN A 274 -3.26 2.71 2.21
C ASN A 274 -3.29 2.48 3.72
N GLY A 275 -2.29 1.80 4.26
CA GLY A 275 -2.14 1.49 5.68
C GLY A 275 -3.08 0.40 6.20
N TRP A 276 -3.90 -0.26 5.38
CA TRP A 276 -4.85 -1.30 5.78
C TRP A 276 -4.39 -2.68 5.33
N SER A 277 -4.52 -3.67 6.20
CA SER A 277 -4.10 -5.06 5.92
C SER A 277 -5.11 -5.87 5.11
N ASP A 278 -6.33 -5.38 4.96
CA ASP A 278 -7.46 -6.07 4.32
C ASP A 278 -7.85 -5.49 2.94
N ASN A 279 -6.94 -4.80 2.25
CA ASN A 279 -7.16 -4.48 0.85
C ASN A 279 -7.16 -5.76 -0.01
N PRO A 280 -7.84 -5.78 -1.19
CA PRO A 280 -8.17 -7.04 -1.86
C PRO A 280 -6.96 -7.89 -2.25
N TRP A 281 -5.90 -7.27 -2.75
CA TRP A 281 -4.72 -8.03 -3.15
C TRP A 281 -3.77 -8.35 -1.98
N ALA A 282 -3.80 -7.61 -0.86
CA ALA A 282 -3.13 -8.02 0.37
C ALA A 282 -3.79 -9.27 0.98
N VAL A 283 -5.13 -9.35 0.92
CA VAL A 283 -5.87 -10.55 1.32
C VAL A 283 -5.50 -11.75 0.45
N LEU A 284 -5.47 -11.56 -0.87
CA LEU A 284 -5.06 -12.63 -1.80
C LEU A 284 -3.60 -13.03 -1.56
N ALA A 285 -2.69 -12.08 -1.42
CA ALA A 285 -1.26 -12.33 -1.13
C ALA A 285 -1.07 -13.13 0.17
N SER A 286 -1.82 -12.79 1.22
CA SER A 286 -1.79 -13.54 2.49
C SER A 286 -2.20 -14.99 2.30
N ARG A 287 -3.24 -15.25 1.51
CA ARG A 287 -3.69 -16.64 1.23
C ARG A 287 -2.71 -17.41 0.36
N LEU A 288 -1.97 -16.74 -0.52
CA LEU A 288 -0.87 -17.37 -1.26
C LEU A 288 0.28 -17.77 -0.34
N VAL A 289 0.56 -16.95 0.69
CA VAL A 289 1.50 -17.33 1.76
C VAL A 289 1.02 -18.60 2.48
N ASP A 290 -0.27 -18.73 2.78
CA ASP A 290 -0.85 -19.94 3.38
C ASP A 290 -0.73 -21.18 2.46
N LYS A 291 -0.55 -20.98 1.14
CA LYS A 291 -0.26 -22.04 0.15
C LYS A 291 1.24 -22.32 0.01
N GLY A 292 2.07 -21.65 0.78
CA GLY A 292 3.53 -21.84 0.76
C GLY A 292 4.28 -21.00 -0.26
N ILE A 293 3.62 -20.02 -0.90
CA ILE A 293 4.27 -19.06 -1.80
C ILE A 293 4.92 -17.95 -0.98
N VAL A 294 6.19 -17.69 -1.20
CA VAL A 294 6.87 -16.52 -0.61
C VAL A 294 6.44 -15.26 -1.36
N VAL A 295 5.70 -14.38 -0.71
CA VAL A 295 5.27 -13.12 -1.31
C VAL A 295 6.10 -11.97 -0.72
N VAL A 296 6.72 -11.18 -1.61
CA VAL A 296 7.58 -10.04 -1.26
C VAL A 296 7.03 -8.78 -1.90
N ALA A 297 6.87 -7.72 -1.11
CA ALA A 297 6.37 -6.45 -1.60
C ALA A 297 7.17 -5.26 -1.08
N SER A 298 7.27 -4.21 -1.89
CA SER A 298 7.90 -2.96 -1.48
C SER A 298 7.07 -2.24 -0.43
N ALA A 299 7.72 -1.70 0.63
CA ALA A 299 7.03 -0.99 1.71
C ALA A 299 6.38 0.33 1.27
N GLY A 300 6.82 0.91 0.15
CA GLY A 300 6.37 2.21 -0.38
C GLY A 300 7.46 3.29 -0.29
N ASN A 301 7.27 4.37 -1.04
CA ASN A 301 8.24 5.47 -1.18
C ASN A 301 7.69 6.80 -0.65
N GLU A 302 6.72 6.77 0.24
CA GLU A 302 6.03 7.94 0.79
C GLU A 302 6.42 8.21 2.25
N GLY A 303 7.65 7.84 2.65
CA GLY A 303 8.14 8.00 4.02
C GLY A 303 8.10 9.43 4.56
N GLU A 304 8.18 10.43 3.68
CA GLU A 304 8.09 11.85 4.05
C GLU A 304 6.75 12.23 4.69
N ILE A 305 5.69 11.47 4.38
CA ILE A 305 4.35 11.70 4.93
C ILE A 305 4.25 11.23 6.39
N GLY A 306 5.21 10.44 6.87
CA GLY A 306 5.26 9.94 8.24
C GLY A 306 4.50 8.61 8.45
N PRO A 307 4.16 8.27 9.72
CA PRO A 307 3.58 6.97 10.08
C PRO A 307 2.19 6.69 9.48
N PHE A 308 1.76 5.41 9.46
CA PHE A 308 0.44 4.92 9.03
C PHE A 308 0.17 5.00 7.52
N TYR A 309 1.21 4.89 6.69
CA TYR A 309 1.07 4.91 5.24
C TYR A 309 1.59 3.65 4.56
N ALA A 310 1.71 2.54 5.29
CA ALA A 310 2.16 1.27 4.72
C ALA A 310 1.46 0.98 3.37
N SER A 311 2.24 0.53 2.40
CA SER A 311 1.79 0.32 1.03
C SER A 311 0.82 -0.85 0.93
N SER A 312 -0.25 -0.70 0.14
CA SER A 312 -1.18 -1.79 -0.16
C SER A 312 -0.43 -3.00 -0.73
N GLY A 313 -0.87 -4.20 -0.39
CA GLY A 313 -0.17 -5.45 -0.73
C GLY A 313 0.95 -5.81 0.23
N ALA A 314 1.84 -4.90 0.56
CA ALA A 314 2.87 -5.10 1.59
C ALA A 314 2.28 -5.30 3.00
N THR A 315 1.05 -4.83 3.23
CA THR A 315 0.35 -4.96 4.50
C THR A 315 -0.24 -6.36 4.77
N GLY A 316 -0.22 -7.27 3.80
CA GLY A 316 -0.74 -8.63 3.93
C GLY A 316 -0.04 -9.43 5.05
N HIS A 317 -0.79 -10.35 5.68
CA HIS A 317 -0.25 -11.27 6.69
C HIS A 317 0.75 -12.23 6.04
N GLY A 318 1.95 -12.35 6.64
CA GLY A 318 3.01 -13.20 6.12
C GLY A 318 3.67 -12.72 4.82
N VAL A 319 3.21 -11.60 4.25
CA VAL A 319 3.88 -10.93 3.14
C VAL A 319 5.11 -10.20 3.66
N LEU A 320 6.27 -10.41 3.04
CA LEU A 320 7.51 -9.69 3.37
C LEU A 320 7.45 -8.26 2.83
N ALA A 321 7.14 -7.30 3.70
CA ALA A 321 7.20 -5.87 3.40
C ALA A 321 8.63 -5.37 3.55
N VAL A 322 9.23 -4.85 2.49
CA VAL A 322 10.66 -4.53 2.46
C VAL A 322 10.90 -3.02 2.42
N ALA A 323 11.55 -2.51 3.45
CA ALA A 323 12.07 -1.14 3.54
C ALA A 323 13.41 -0.98 2.83
N ALA A 324 13.79 0.26 2.50
CA ALA A 324 15.02 0.57 1.81
C ALA A 324 16.10 1.16 2.73
N ALA A 325 17.36 0.72 2.55
CA ALA A 325 18.52 1.33 3.17
C ALA A 325 19.56 1.77 2.13
N ASN A 326 20.29 2.82 2.46
CA ASN A 326 21.54 3.16 1.83
C ASN A 326 22.67 2.38 2.51
N VAL A 327 23.29 1.49 1.75
CA VAL A 327 24.41 0.62 2.22
C VAL A 327 25.76 1.02 1.60
N SER A 328 25.80 2.11 0.83
CA SER A 328 27.06 2.57 0.23
C SER A 328 28.03 3.01 1.32
N THR A 329 29.19 2.40 1.34
CA THR A 329 30.31 2.72 2.27
C THR A 329 31.17 3.90 1.76
N GLN A 330 30.79 4.53 0.65
CA GLN A 330 31.56 5.70 0.15
C GLN A 330 31.12 6.94 0.94
N PRO A 331 32.02 7.57 1.70
CA PRO A 331 31.74 8.89 2.23
C PRO A 331 31.45 9.80 1.04
N ASN A 332 30.29 10.41 1.02
CA ASN A 332 30.05 11.54 0.13
C ASN A 332 31.13 12.56 0.49
N SER A 333 32.09 12.78 -0.41
CA SER A 333 33.27 13.60 -0.23
C SER A 333 33.00 15.07 0.10
N ASN A 334 31.73 15.47 0.27
CA ASN A 334 31.28 16.82 0.55
C ASN A 334 30.42 16.97 1.82
N ARG A 335 30.22 15.92 2.63
CA ARG A 335 29.61 16.06 3.96
C ARG A 335 30.56 15.52 5.00
N SER A 336 31.03 16.44 5.84
CA SER A 336 31.97 16.19 6.94
C SER A 336 31.60 14.96 7.79
N GLY A 337 32.38 13.91 7.64
CA GLY A 337 32.97 13.19 8.71
C GLY A 337 32.11 12.38 9.63
N ASP A 338 31.27 11.42 9.17
CA ASP A 338 30.95 10.29 10.04
C ASP A 338 30.56 9.10 9.18
N ASP A 339 31.36 8.04 9.19
CA ASP A 339 31.06 6.76 8.58
C ASP A 339 30.11 5.97 9.51
N TYR A 340 28.81 6.24 9.42
CA TYR A 340 27.79 5.61 10.27
C TYR A 340 27.31 4.24 9.77
N GLY A 341 27.90 3.72 8.68
CA GLY A 341 27.47 2.45 8.07
C GLY A 341 26.09 2.54 7.39
N PRO A 342 25.38 1.42 7.23
CA PRO A 342 24.04 1.41 6.60
C PRO A 342 23.04 2.28 7.37
N VAL A 343 22.22 3.05 6.61
CA VAL A 343 21.19 3.95 7.16
C VAL A 343 19.87 3.77 6.43
N PRO A 344 18.70 3.90 7.09
CA PRO A 344 17.41 3.95 6.41
C PRO A 344 17.33 5.11 5.44
N VAL A 345 16.59 4.94 4.34
CA VAL A 345 16.36 6.03 3.39
C VAL A 345 15.10 6.80 3.78
N TYR A 346 15.12 8.12 3.59
CA TYR A 346 14.05 9.03 4.02
C TYR A 346 12.69 8.74 3.34
N PHE A 347 12.69 8.24 2.11
CA PHE A 347 11.46 7.92 1.38
C PHE A 347 10.82 6.61 1.81
N THR A 348 11.53 5.73 2.55
CA THR A 348 10.96 4.45 2.97
C THR A 348 9.71 4.67 3.81
N THR A 349 8.59 4.08 3.38
CA THR A 349 7.29 4.30 4.03
C THR A 349 7.25 3.65 5.42
N TRP A 350 6.58 4.33 6.36
CA TRP A 350 6.48 3.89 7.74
C TRP A 350 5.14 3.20 8.03
N GLY A 351 5.21 2.11 8.78
CA GLY A 351 4.09 1.62 9.57
C GLY A 351 3.85 2.46 10.84
N PRO A 352 3.08 1.92 11.79
CA PRO A 352 2.34 0.66 11.71
C PRO A 352 1.24 0.71 10.65
N THR A 353 0.52 -0.41 10.46
CA THR A 353 -0.76 -0.34 9.76
C THR A 353 -1.79 0.42 10.61
N ASN A 354 -2.94 0.77 10.01
CA ASN A 354 -4.00 1.46 10.75
C ASN A 354 -4.62 0.57 11.86
N GLU A 355 -4.42 -0.75 11.78
CA GLU A 355 -4.77 -1.72 12.81
C GLU A 355 -3.63 -1.95 13.82
N LEU A 356 -2.56 -1.14 13.78
CA LEU A 356 -1.38 -1.23 14.64
C LEU A 356 -0.59 -2.55 14.48
N LEU A 357 -0.58 -3.16 13.28
CA LEU A 357 0.33 -4.24 12.94
C LEU A 357 1.72 -3.68 12.63
N ILE A 358 2.75 -4.47 12.91
CA ILE A 358 4.13 -4.07 12.64
C ILE A 358 4.44 -4.30 11.16
N LYS A 359 4.75 -3.23 10.45
CA LYS A 359 5.27 -3.19 9.09
C LYS A 359 6.26 -2.02 9.00
N PRO A 360 7.29 -2.10 8.14
CA PRO A 360 7.75 -3.23 7.33
C PRO A 360 8.29 -4.39 8.18
N ASP A 361 8.66 -5.53 7.56
CA ASP A 361 9.21 -6.69 8.25
C ASP A 361 10.74 -6.66 8.31
N ILE A 362 11.37 -6.19 7.22
CA ILE A 362 12.82 -6.22 7.01
C ILE A 362 13.27 -5.04 6.14
N THR A 363 14.55 -4.72 6.17
CA THR A 363 15.18 -3.72 5.30
C THR A 363 16.22 -4.36 4.39
N ALA A 364 16.31 -3.92 3.14
CA ALA A 364 17.32 -4.35 2.19
C ALA A 364 17.96 -3.15 1.46
N PRO A 365 19.06 -3.34 0.71
CA PRO A 365 19.63 -2.28 -0.12
C PRO A 365 18.60 -1.75 -1.13
N GLY A 366 18.37 -0.42 -1.12
CA GLY A 366 17.35 0.21 -1.98
C GLY A 366 17.71 1.64 -2.40
N PHE A 367 18.95 2.09 -2.19
CA PHE A 367 19.40 3.42 -2.57
C PHE A 367 20.60 3.34 -3.51
N THR A 368 20.52 4.03 -4.65
CA THR A 368 21.54 4.01 -5.73
C THR A 368 21.91 2.59 -6.15
N ILE A 369 20.89 1.79 -6.44
CA ILE A 369 21.05 0.40 -6.86
C ILE A 369 21.25 0.34 -8.37
N VAL A 370 22.39 -0.21 -8.79
CA VAL A 370 22.69 -0.46 -10.20
C VAL A 370 22.03 -1.74 -10.64
N SER A 371 21.30 -1.69 -11.77
CA SER A 371 20.72 -2.87 -12.40
C SER A 371 20.52 -2.68 -13.91
N THR A 372 20.04 -3.72 -14.58
CA THR A 372 19.70 -3.72 -15.99
C THR A 372 18.54 -2.75 -16.27
N VAL A 373 18.60 -2.07 -17.40
CA VAL A 373 17.50 -1.28 -17.97
C VAL A 373 17.41 -1.55 -19.47
N LEU A 374 16.50 -0.86 -20.18
CA LEU A 374 16.28 -1.06 -21.60
C LEU A 374 17.58 -0.89 -22.44
N ASP A 375 17.57 -1.40 -23.66
CA ASP A 375 18.63 -1.18 -24.65
C ASP A 375 20.01 -1.70 -24.22
N GLN A 376 20.07 -2.85 -23.55
CA GLN A 376 21.33 -3.46 -23.06
C GLN A 376 22.09 -2.55 -22.09
N SER A 377 21.40 -1.63 -21.41
CA SER A 377 21.98 -0.60 -20.57
C SER A 377 21.86 -0.92 -19.08
N TYR A 378 22.51 -0.12 -18.25
CA TYR A 378 22.44 -0.20 -16.79
C TYR A 378 22.22 1.20 -16.23
N ASP A 379 21.40 1.30 -15.18
CA ASP A 379 21.15 2.59 -14.51
C ASP A 379 21.08 2.41 -13.00
N GLU A 380 21.20 3.51 -12.26
CA GLU A 380 21.05 3.57 -10.81
C GLU A 380 19.66 4.09 -10.46
N LEU A 381 18.86 3.25 -9.80
CA LEU A 381 17.57 3.64 -9.26
C LEU A 381 17.55 3.55 -7.74
N SER A 382 16.69 4.35 -7.10
CA SER A 382 16.46 4.33 -5.65
C SER A 382 14.98 4.20 -5.36
N GLY A 383 14.63 3.25 -4.48
CA GLY A 383 13.25 2.95 -4.08
C GLY A 383 13.17 1.69 -3.24
N THR A 384 12.11 1.52 -2.49
CA THR A 384 11.74 0.22 -1.91
C THR A 384 11.48 -0.82 -3.00
N SER A 385 11.19 -0.36 -4.23
CA SER A 385 11.12 -1.16 -5.45
C SER A 385 12.42 -1.89 -5.79
N MET A 386 13.58 -1.42 -5.31
CA MET A 386 14.88 -2.07 -5.48
C MET A 386 15.22 -2.97 -4.30
N ALA A 387 14.66 -2.68 -3.13
CA ALA A 387 14.84 -3.47 -1.91
C ALA A 387 14.00 -4.78 -1.93
N ALA A 388 12.77 -4.75 -2.44
CA ALA A 388 11.91 -5.93 -2.53
C ALA A 388 12.51 -7.06 -3.39
N PRO A 389 12.96 -6.83 -4.64
CA PRO A 389 13.59 -7.87 -5.44
C PRO A 389 14.88 -8.42 -4.83
N TYR A 390 15.58 -7.63 -4.02
CA TYR A 390 16.75 -8.11 -3.27
C TYR A 390 16.36 -9.24 -2.30
N ILE A 391 15.26 -9.07 -1.57
CA ILE A 391 14.72 -10.09 -0.66
C ILE A 391 14.13 -11.27 -1.44
N ALA A 392 13.48 -11.04 -2.57
CA ALA A 392 13.00 -12.12 -3.45
C ALA A 392 14.17 -12.98 -3.95
N GLY A 393 15.30 -12.37 -4.35
CA GLY A 393 16.52 -13.07 -4.70
C GLY A 393 17.09 -13.85 -3.54
N LEU A 394 17.08 -13.30 -2.32
CA LEU A 394 17.54 -14.03 -1.12
C LEU A 394 16.66 -15.26 -0.83
N ALA A 395 15.34 -15.14 -0.97
CA ALA A 395 14.44 -16.28 -0.87
C ALA A 395 14.76 -17.35 -1.93
N ALA A 396 15.11 -16.92 -3.17
CA ALA A 396 15.53 -17.83 -4.23
C ALA A 396 16.85 -18.54 -3.91
N LEU A 397 17.81 -17.86 -3.26
CA LEU A 397 19.03 -18.53 -2.77
C LEU A 397 18.69 -19.64 -1.77
N TYR A 398 17.77 -19.38 -0.84
CA TYR A 398 17.34 -20.37 0.15
C TYR A 398 16.67 -21.57 -0.52
N ILE A 399 15.75 -21.33 -1.46
CA ILE A 399 15.03 -22.39 -2.18
C ILE A 399 16.00 -23.23 -3.02
N GLY A 400 16.97 -22.60 -3.69
CA GLY A 400 17.97 -23.30 -4.47
C GLY A 400 18.87 -24.23 -3.65
N GLU A 401 19.11 -23.91 -2.37
CA GLU A 401 19.95 -24.73 -1.48
C GLU A 401 19.14 -25.78 -0.73
N TYR A 402 17.94 -25.43 -0.22
CA TYR A 402 17.19 -26.27 0.72
C TYR A 402 15.84 -26.77 0.18
N GLY A 403 15.46 -26.38 -1.03
CA GLY A 403 14.14 -26.67 -1.60
C GLY A 403 13.05 -25.68 -1.13
N GLY A 404 11.97 -25.65 -1.87
CA GLY A 404 10.81 -24.80 -1.63
C GLY A 404 9.61 -25.54 -1.03
N ARG A 405 8.41 -25.01 -1.30
CA ARG A 405 7.13 -25.55 -0.80
C ARG A 405 6.85 -27.01 -1.19
N GLU A 406 7.35 -27.44 -2.34
CA GLU A 406 7.20 -28.85 -2.77
C GLU A 406 7.87 -29.82 -1.82
N PHE A 407 8.96 -29.39 -1.19
CA PHE A 407 9.72 -30.18 -0.22
C PHE A 407 9.23 -29.98 1.22
N HIS A 408 8.92 -28.72 1.60
CA HIS A 408 8.62 -28.35 3.00
C HIS A 408 7.10 -28.20 3.28
N GLY A 409 6.25 -28.26 2.26
CA GLY A 409 4.80 -28.09 2.41
C GLY A 409 4.33 -26.64 2.52
N ALA A 410 3.05 -26.45 2.83
CA ALA A 410 2.41 -25.12 2.85
C ALA A 410 2.98 -24.16 3.91
N GLY A 411 3.52 -24.67 5.03
CA GLY A 411 4.16 -23.84 6.07
C GLY A 411 5.49 -23.21 5.66
N PHE A 412 6.01 -23.53 4.47
CA PHE A 412 7.31 -23.07 3.99
C PHE A 412 7.43 -21.54 3.94
N ALA A 413 6.44 -20.87 3.36
CA ALA A 413 6.51 -19.42 3.19
C ALA A 413 6.60 -18.68 4.53
N LYS A 414 5.80 -19.09 5.53
CA LYS A 414 5.90 -18.52 6.89
C LYS A 414 7.26 -18.81 7.53
N MET A 415 7.74 -20.04 7.42
CA MET A 415 9.05 -20.40 7.94
C MET A 415 10.16 -19.52 7.36
N LEU A 416 10.18 -19.33 6.04
CA LEU A 416 11.19 -18.50 5.38
C LEU A 416 10.99 -17.01 5.66
N HIS A 417 9.74 -16.54 5.75
CA HIS A 417 9.41 -15.20 6.24
C HIS A 417 10.07 -14.95 7.60
N ASP A 418 9.85 -15.83 8.58
CA ASP A 418 10.35 -15.67 9.94
C ASP A 418 11.89 -15.70 9.99
N ARG A 419 12.52 -16.54 9.17
CA ARG A 419 13.99 -16.58 9.04
C ARG A 419 14.54 -15.26 8.48
N ILE A 420 13.94 -14.73 7.43
CA ILE A 420 14.35 -13.46 6.82
C ILE A 420 14.09 -12.31 7.80
N ALA A 421 12.87 -12.21 8.32
CA ALA A 421 12.47 -11.12 9.19
C ALA A 421 13.24 -11.13 10.53
N SER A 422 13.61 -12.28 11.10
CA SER A 422 14.39 -12.34 12.35
C SER A 422 15.88 -12.05 12.18
N SER A 423 16.42 -12.08 10.96
CA SER A 423 17.86 -11.93 10.66
C SER A 423 18.41 -10.51 10.83
N GLY A 424 17.52 -9.51 10.84
CA GLY A 424 17.84 -8.10 10.66
C GLY A 424 18.80 -7.50 11.70
N SER A 425 19.72 -6.68 11.21
CA SER A 425 20.68 -5.90 12.01
C SER A 425 20.15 -4.47 12.20
N SER A 426 20.09 -3.99 13.44
CA SER A 426 19.54 -2.68 13.80
C SER A 426 20.25 -1.53 13.11
N LEU A 427 19.47 -0.61 12.54
CA LEU A 427 19.94 0.59 11.87
C LEU A 427 19.82 1.83 12.79
N PRO A 428 20.58 2.91 12.55
CA PRO A 428 20.39 4.17 13.26
C PRO A 428 19.08 4.84 12.84
N PHE A 429 18.54 5.69 13.72
CA PHE A 429 17.29 6.44 13.42
C PHE A 429 17.55 7.57 12.43
N VAL A 430 16.66 7.70 11.42
CA VAL A 430 16.67 8.77 10.43
C VAL A 430 15.25 9.33 10.26
N ASN A 431 15.06 10.63 10.42
CA ASN A 431 13.83 11.33 10.04
C ASN A 431 14.01 12.20 8.77
N ASN A 432 14.81 13.15 8.70
CA ASN A 432 15.41 13.82 7.55
C ASN A 432 16.90 14.11 7.86
N ARG A 433 17.30 13.75 9.06
CA ARG A 433 18.65 13.83 9.57
C ARG A 433 18.98 12.53 10.30
N LEU A 434 20.24 12.16 10.28
CA LEU A 434 20.73 11.02 11.02
C LEU A 434 20.82 11.35 12.51
N ILE A 435 20.23 10.50 13.36
CA ILE A 435 20.26 10.62 14.82
C ILE A 435 20.85 9.33 15.43
N PRO A 436 22.19 9.16 15.44
CA PRO A 436 22.86 7.89 15.77
C PRO A 436 22.63 7.41 17.20
N LYS A 437 22.25 8.31 18.10
CA LYS A 437 21.93 8.00 19.51
C LYS A 437 20.76 7.00 19.63
N PHE A 438 19.87 6.98 18.64
CA PHE A 438 18.72 6.10 18.62
C PHE A 438 18.84 5.05 17.51
N ARG A 439 18.28 3.86 17.77
CA ARG A 439 18.06 2.85 16.74
C ARG A 439 16.71 3.08 16.09
N ALA A 440 16.64 2.87 14.77
CA ALA A 440 15.42 3.03 14.00
C ALA A 440 14.31 2.09 14.51
N SER A 441 13.08 2.60 14.54
CA SER A 441 11.91 1.85 14.95
C SER A 441 11.61 0.69 13.99
N PRO A 442 11.12 -0.46 14.48
CA PRO A 442 10.53 -1.49 13.61
C PRO A 442 9.44 -0.97 12.68
N PHE A 443 8.73 0.09 13.05
CA PHE A 443 7.77 0.74 12.16
C PHE A 443 8.40 1.47 10.97
N GLN A 444 9.73 1.66 10.98
CA GLN A 444 10.49 2.24 9.86
C GLN A 444 11.27 1.18 9.08
N VAL A 445 11.87 0.21 9.77
CA VAL A 445 12.91 -0.67 9.20
C VAL A 445 12.67 -2.16 9.45
N GLY A 446 11.54 -2.54 10.05
CA GLY A 446 11.36 -3.90 10.53
C GLY A 446 12.41 -4.26 11.57
N THR A 447 13.02 -5.43 11.47
CA THR A 447 14.12 -5.81 12.35
C THR A 447 15.48 -5.18 11.97
N GLY A 448 15.55 -4.49 10.83
CA GLY A 448 16.73 -3.80 10.31
C GLY A 448 17.27 -4.40 9.02
N LEU A 449 18.54 -4.12 8.69
CA LEU A 449 19.17 -4.62 7.47
C LEU A 449 19.31 -6.14 7.48
N VAL A 450 18.82 -6.80 6.44
CA VAL A 450 18.85 -8.25 6.27
C VAL A 450 20.28 -8.79 6.32
N ASP A 451 20.44 -9.97 6.90
CA ASP A 451 21.69 -10.73 6.93
C ASP A 451 21.48 -12.09 6.25
N ALA A 452 21.91 -12.19 4.99
CA ALA A 452 21.73 -13.37 4.17
C ALA A 452 22.46 -14.61 4.70
N TRP A 453 23.59 -14.41 5.38
CA TRP A 453 24.32 -15.51 6.00
C TRP A 453 23.52 -16.15 7.12
N LYS A 454 22.87 -15.34 7.97
CA LYS A 454 22.00 -15.87 9.05
C LYS A 454 20.81 -16.64 8.47
N VAL A 455 20.18 -16.10 7.42
CA VAL A 455 19.01 -16.73 6.78
C VAL A 455 19.35 -18.14 6.31
N LEU A 456 20.53 -18.36 5.71
CA LEU A 456 20.88 -19.66 5.16
C LEU A 456 21.58 -20.60 6.15
N HIS A 457 22.40 -20.09 7.07
CA HIS A 457 23.31 -20.93 7.83
C HIS A 457 23.01 -21.06 9.33
N TYR A 458 22.06 -20.30 9.88
CA TYR A 458 21.70 -20.48 11.27
C TYR A 458 20.86 -21.76 11.46
N ASP A 459 21.26 -22.58 12.44
CA ASP A 459 20.54 -23.77 12.83
C ASP A 459 19.33 -23.45 13.73
N THR A 460 19.34 -22.29 14.38
CA THR A 460 18.20 -21.80 15.15
C THR A 460 17.08 -21.33 14.21
N GLN A 461 15.90 -21.90 14.37
CA GLN A 461 14.68 -21.47 13.69
C GLN A 461 13.69 -20.88 14.69
N LEU A 462 13.11 -19.76 14.35
CA LEU A 462 11.99 -19.15 15.08
C LEU A 462 10.69 -19.36 14.33
N ASP A 463 9.60 -19.54 15.09
CA ASP A 463 8.23 -19.47 14.59
C ASP A 463 7.46 -18.53 15.51
N TYR A 464 7.01 -17.40 14.97
CA TYR A 464 6.44 -16.31 15.75
C TYR A 464 5.51 -15.43 14.92
N GLU A 465 4.69 -14.66 15.63
CA GLU A 465 4.06 -13.47 15.07
C GLU A 465 4.78 -12.22 15.64
N PRO A 466 4.97 -11.15 14.85
CA PRO A 466 5.45 -9.87 15.37
C PRO A 466 4.60 -9.42 16.56
N PHE A 467 5.22 -9.00 17.66
CA PHE A 467 4.50 -8.66 18.89
C PHE A 467 3.81 -7.30 18.75
N ALA A 468 2.71 -7.28 18.00
CA ALA A 468 1.84 -6.12 17.79
C ALA A 468 1.00 -5.88 19.06
N LEU A 469 1.53 -5.03 19.97
CA LEU A 469 0.95 -4.81 21.30
C LEU A 469 -0.37 -4.01 21.25
N ARG A 470 -0.71 -3.43 20.10
CA ARG A 470 -1.89 -2.60 19.87
C ARG A 470 -1.84 -1.28 20.65
N ASP A 471 -3.01 -0.67 20.90
CA ASP A 471 -3.17 0.52 21.72
C ASP A 471 -3.55 0.17 23.15
N THR A 472 -3.89 1.17 23.98
CA THR A 472 -4.16 0.94 25.39
C THR A 472 -5.46 0.18 25.65
N GLU A 473 -6.47 0.31 24.78
CA GLU A 473 -7.76 -0.38 24.91
C GLU A 473 -7.70 -1.82 24.40
N LEU A 474 -7.03 -2.04 23.27
CA LEU A 474 -6.89 -3.34 22.63
C LEU A 474 -5.57 -4.04 23.02
N PHE A 475 -4.95 -3.63 24.10
CA PHE A 475 -3.61 -4.09 24.52
C PHE A 475 -3.52 -5.60 24.64
N LYS A 476 -2.54 -6.21 23.93
CA LYS A 476 -2.25 -7.63 23.97
C LYS A 476 -0.97 -7.90 24.76
N PRO A 477 -1.05 -8.18 26.07
CA PRO A 477 0.12 -8.24 26.95
C PRO A 477 0.98 -9.51 26.81
N ARG A 478 0.44 -10.61 26.27
CA ARG A 478 1.14 -11.91 26.25
C ARG A 478 1.30 -12.42 24.85
N TRP A 479 2.49 -12.90 24.55
CA TRP A 479 2.86 -13.46 23.26
C TRP A 479 3.66 -14.74 23.46
N THR A 480 3.51 -15.69 22.55
CA THR A 480 4.29 -16.93 22.51
C THR A 480 5.07 -16.99 21.20
N PHE A 481 6.16 -17.70 21.21
CA PHE A 481 6.98 -18.01 20.06
C PHE A 481 7.71 -19.34 20.29
N ASN A 482 8.07 -20.01 19.20
CA ASN A 482 8.81 -21.26 19.22
C ASN A 482 10.27 -21.05 18.84
N ILE A 483 11.16 -21.77 19.51
CA ILE A 483 12.55 -21.93 19.12
C ILE A 483 12.78 -23.41 18.79
N THR A 484 13.26 -23.69 17.58
CA THR A 484 13.70 -25.02 17.16
C THR A 484 15.21 -25.02 16.99
N ASN A 485 15.89 -25.96 17.60
CA ASN A 485 17.31 -26.18 17.43
C ASN A 485 17.54 -27.28 16.39
N ASN A 486 17.97 -26.90 15.18
CA ASN A 486 18.27 -27.84 14.10
C ASN A 486 19.75 -28.30 14.09
N ASP A 487 20.61 -27.80 15.01
CA ASP A 487 21.97 -28.27 15.14
C ASP A 487 22.00 -29.71 15.75
N LYS A 488 23.10 -30.39 15.55
CA LYS A 488 23.40 -31.72 16.12
C LYS A 488 23.76 -31.68 17.60
N LYS A 489 23.89 -30.47 18.17
CA LYS A 489 24.20 -30.21 19.59
C LYS A 489 23.11 -29.43 20.26
N GLY A 490 22.88 -29.67 21.55
CA GLY A 490 22.02 -28.84 22.36
C GLY A 490 22.63 -27.47 22.65
N HIS A 491 21.81 -26.44 22.65
CA HIS A 491 22.23 -25.05 22.86
C HIS A 491 21.44 -24.34 23.94
N ARG A 492 22.11 -23.43 24.65
CA ARG A 492 21.48 -22.53 25.61
C ARG A 492 21.14 -21.22 24.96
N TYR A 493 19.87 -20.81 25.07
CA TYR A 493 19.34 -19.54 24.56
C TYR A 493 19.13 -18.54 25.69
N THR A 494 19.51 -17.29 25.45
CA THR A 494 19.31 -16.14 26.34
C THR A 494 18.50 -15.04 25.63
N PHE A 495 17.76 -14.27 26.41
CA PHE A 495 16.84 -13.27 25.90
C PHE A 495 17.15 -11.89 26.45
N LYS A 496 17.10 -10.88 25.59
CA LYS A 496 17.34 -9.50 25.96
C LYS A 496 16.39 -8.58 25.21
N LEU A 497 15.84 -7.59 25.92
CA LEU A 497 15.11 -6.50 25.26
C LEU A 497 16.13 -5.52 24.65
N GLU A 498 15.93 -5.16 23.38
CA GLU A 498 16.60 -4.07 22.69
C GLU A 498 15.55 -2.99 22.37
N PRO A 499 15.37 -1.99 23.25
CA PRO A 499 14.49 -0.88 22.94
C PRO A 499 15.00 -0.14 21.70
N GLN A 500 14.06 0.24 20.82
CA GLN A 500 14.32 1.09 19.67
C GLN A 500 13.53 2.38 19.78
N ALA A 501 13.69 3.31 18.85
CA ALA A 501 13.05 4.60 18.96
C ALA A 501 11.53 4.47 19.08
N GLY A 502 10.99 4.96 20.21
CA GLY A 502 9.63 5.43 20.24
C GLY A 502 9.57 6.86 19.72
N PHE A 503 8.40 7.36 19.43
CA PHE A 503 8.22 8.71 18.94
C PHE A 503 6.77 9.17 19.12
N ASN A 504 6.58 10.49 19.23
CA ASN A 504 5.26 11.09 19.24
C ASN A 504 4.78 11.24 17.79
N ILE A 505 3.49 10.96 17.55
CA ILE A 505 2.90 11.08 16.22
C ILE A 505 2.01 12.31 16.05
N LEU A 506 1.63 13.01 17.12
CA LEU A 506 0.77 14.18 17.02
C LEU A 506 1.59 15.43 16.76
N ASP A 507 1.30 16.09 15.65
CA ASP A 507 1.60 17.48 15.40
C ASP A 507 0.30 18.28 15.63
N ARG A 508 0.27 19.14 16.63
CA ARG A 508 -0.94 19.86 17.05
C ARG A 508 -1.57 20.73 15.96
N ASP A 509 -0.78 21.15 14.99
CA ASP A 509 -1.25 22.02 13.91
C ASP A 509 -1.72 21.23 12.69
N TYR A 510 -1.21 20.01 12.47
CA TYR A 510 -1.36 19.27 11.23
C TYR A 510 -1.89 17.83 11.38
N GLY A 511 -2.21 17.38 12.59
CA GLY A 511 -2.62 16.00 12.88
C GLY A 511 -1.41 15.07 13.01
N ILE A 512 -1.36 13.94 12.31
CA ILE A 512 -0.21 13.03 12.39
C ILE A 512 1.01 13.68 11.73
N ALA A 513 2.14 13.65 12.47
CA ALA A 513 3.38 14.30 12.10
C ALA A 513 3.96 13.79 10.77
N LEU A 514 4.44 14.72 9.96
CA LEU A 514 5.30 14.41 8.81
C LEU A 514 6.67 13.93 9.31
N LEU A 515 7.42 13.23 8.45
CA LEU A 515 8.71 12.61 8.80
C LEU A 515 9.67 13.57 9.54
N TYR A 516 9.80 14.81 9.07
CA TYR A 516 10.72 15.80 9.64
C TYR A 516 10.31 16.27 11.05
N ALA A 517 9.05 16.08 11.44
CA ALA A 517 8.53 16.45 12.76
C ALA A 517 8.54 15.24 13.73
N VAL A 518 8.81 14.03 13.26
CA VAL A 518 8.92 12.84 14.10
C VAL A 518 10.24 12.85 14.84
N GLU A 519 10.21 13.14 16.15
CA GLU A 519 11.40 13.14 17.00
C GLU A 519 11.49 11.84 17.82
N PRO A 520 12.67 11.15 17.82
CA PRO A 520 12.83 9.89 18.54
C PRO A 520 12.88 10.10 20.06
N ARG A 521 12.22 9.22 20.78
CA ARG A 521 12.17 9.16 22.24
C ARG A 521 12.53 7.77 22.76
N ASN A 522 13.04 7.73 23.97
CA ASN A 522 13.26 6.45 24.66
C ASN A 522 11.97 6.08 25.43
N ILE A 523 11.15 5.23 24.84
CA ILE A 523 9.90 4.73 25.43
C ILE A 523 10.04 3.21 25.56
N VAL A 524 10.18 2.72 26.78
CA VAL A 524 10.45 1.29 27.04
C VAL A 524 9.31 0.70 27.86
N PRO A 525 8.55 -0.26 27.32
CA PRO A 525 7.52 -0.94 28.09
C PRO A 525 8.16 -1.84 29.15
N PRO A 526 7.57 -1.98 30.34
CA PRO A 526 7.96 -3.05 31.26
C PRO A 526 7.75 -4.41 30.60
N VAL A 527 8.78 -5.29 30.67
CA VAL A 527 8.73 -6.59 30.01
C VAL A 527 9.22 -7.70 30.93
N ARG A 528 8.55 -8.84 30.86
CA ARG A 528 9.01 -10.09 31.46
C ARG A 528 9.43 -11.06 30.36
N LEU A 529 10.74 -11.24 30.22
CA LEU A 529 11.35 -12.16 29.26
C LEU A 529 11.41 -13.58 29.83
N PRO A 530 11.50 -14.60 28.96
CA PRO A 530 11.80 -15.97 29.40
C PRO A 530 13.15 -16.05 30.12
N HIS A 531 13.27 -17.00 31.04
CA HIS A 531 14.58 -17.37 31.55
C HIS A 531 15.40 -18.08 30.49
N ALA A 532 16.72 -18.08 30.64
CA ALA A 532 17.59 -18.84 29.74
C ALA A 532 17.14 -20.31 29.69
N VAL A 533 17.01 -20.84 28.48
CA VAL A 533 16.51 -22.20 28.20
C VAL A 533 17.56 -23.00 27.44
N PHE A 534 17.67 -24.29 27.75
CA PHE A 534 18.45 -25.24 26.97
C PHE A 534 17.50 -26.00 26.03
N VAL A 535 17.85 -26.11 24.74
CA VAL A 535 17.05 -26.78 23.70
C VAL A 535 17.93 -27.87 23.10
N GLU A 536 17.48 -29.11 23.17
CA GLU A 536 18.17 -30.29 22.65
C GLU A 536 18.20 -30.30 21.11
N PRO A 537 19.03 -31.10 20.46
CA PRO A 537 19.01 -31.29 19.01
C PRO A 537 17.65 -31.74 18.51
N GLY A 538 17.11 -31.00 17.52
CA GLY A 538 15.79 -31.26 16.93
C GLY A 538 14.59 -30.92 17.82
N GLU A 539 14.84 -30.41 19.04
CA GLU A 539 13.76 -30.00 19.95
C GLU A 539 13.18 -28.65 19.51
N THR A 540 11.85 -28.53 19.59
CA THR A 540 11.11 -27.27 19.52
C THR A 540 10.57 -26.90 20.89
N ARG A 541 10.78 -25.68 21.33
CA ARG A 541 10.36 -25.20 22.64
C ARG A 541 9.52 -23.94 22.54
N GLU A 542 8.29 -23.99 23.04
CA GLU A 542 7.43 -22.82 23.17
C GLU A 542 7.86 -21.97 24.37
N LEU A 543 7.95 -20.68 24.16
CA LEU A 543 8.32 -19.66 25.13
C LEU A 543 7.34 -18.51 25.12
N SER A 544 7.27 -17.75 26.22
CA SER A 544 6.37 -16.61 26.35
C SER A 544 7.07 -15.34 26.79
N VAL A 545 6.62 -14.22 26.26
CA VAL A 545 6.99 -12.86 26.68
C VAL A 545 5.74 -12.14 27.15
N SER A 546 5.88 -11.34 28.22
CA SER A 546 4.77 -10.52 28.70
C SER A 546 5.21 -9.06 28.80
N PHE A 547 4.36 -8.18 28.32
CA PHE A 547 4.55 -6.72 28.32
C PHE A 547 3.52 -6.05 29.23
N ALA A 548 3.86 -4.87 29.73
CA ALA A 548 2.91 -3.93 30.30
C ALA A 548 2.99 -2.60 29.54
N LEU A 549 1.96 -1.79 29.65
CA LEU A 549 1.96 -0.46 29.03
C LEU A 549 3.10 0.39 29.61
N PRO A 550 3.82 1.16 28.77
CA PRO A 550 4.81 2.11 29.26
C PRO A 550 4.11 3.26 30.00
N ASP A 551 4.75 3.77 31.05
CA ASP A 551 4.31 4.96 31.78
C ASP A 551 4.81 6.22 31.06
N VAL A 552 3.98 6.78 30.19
CA VAL A 552 4.27 7.96 29.38
C VAL A 552 3.02 8.84 29.26
N ASP A 553 3.25 10.15 29.11
CA ASP A 553 2.21 11.11 28.76
C ASP A 553 1.70 10.83 27.34
N ASP A 554 0.39 10.66 27.18
CA ASP A 554 -0.29 10.32 25.92
C ASP A 554 -0.76 11.54 25.10
N ASP A 555 -0.60 12.76 25.61
CA ASP A 555 -1.02 14.02 24.96
C ASP A 555 -0.49 14.19 23.52
N TYR A 556 0.63 13.54 23.20
CA TYR A 556 1.28 13.60 21.89
C TYR A 556 1.21 12.28 21.11
N LEU A 557 0.36 11.36 21.52
CA LEU A 557 0.11 10.07 20.90
C LEU A 557 1.41 9.28 20.65
N PRO A 558 2.09 8.83 21.72
CA PRO A 558 3.38 8.14 21.57
C PRO A 558 3.23 6.71 21.06
N LEU A 559 4.05 6.36 20.05
CA LEU A 559 4.34 5.00 19.65
C LEU A 559 5.62 4.52 20.33
N TYR A 560 5.67 3.25 20.69
CA TYR A 560 6.86 2.62 21.26
C TYR A 560 7.18 1.29 20.56
N SER A 561 8.48 0.95 20.50
CA SER A 561 8.90 -0.20 19.75
C SER A 561 10.28 -0.70 20.14
N GLY A 562 10.63 -1.88 19.66
CA GLY A 562 11.93 -2.47 19.83
C GLY A 562 11.96 -3.94 19.40
N LYS A 563 12.94 -4.68 19.89
CA LYS A 563 13.13 -6.09 19.57
C LYS A 563 13.39 -6.92 20.84
N VAL A 564 12.89 -8.15 20.83
CA VAL A 564 13.33 -9.21 21.74
C VAL A 564 14.45 -9.97 21.02
N CYS A 565 15.68 -9.78 21.48
CA CYS A 565 16.86 -10.44 20.93
C CYS A 565 17.04 -11.82 21.57
N ILE A 566 17.27 -12.82 20.75
CA ILE A 566 17.54 -14.21 21.10
C ILE A 566 19.00 -14.51 20.74
N THR A 567 19.78 -14.99 21.69
CA THR A 567 21.19 -15.32 21.47
C THR A 567 21.46 -16.74 21.96
N SER A 568 22.02 -17.57 21.10
CA SER A 568 22.52 -18.90 21.48
C SER A 568 23.96 -18.85 22.04
N ASP A 569 24.36 -19.85 22.82
CA ASP A 569 25.71 -19.95 23.39
C ASP A 569 26.79 -20.20 22.35
N HIS A 570 26.45 -20.60 21.13
CA HIS A 570 27.39 -20.71 19.99
C HIS A 570 27.41 -19.46 19.08
N GLY A 571 26.70 -18.39 19.44
CA GLY A 571 26.87 -17.07 18.85
C GLY A 571 25.82 -16.65 17.84
N GLU A 572 24.78 -17.46 17.55
CA GLU A 572 23.66 -17.05 16.72
C GLU A 572 22.84 -15.96 17.40
N LYS A 573 22.39 -14.97 16.59
CA LYS A 573 21.62 -13.81 17.07
C LYS A 573 20.46 -13.54 16.14
N LEU A 574 19.26 -13.73 16.64
CA LEU A 574 17.99 -13.44 15.97
C LEU A 574 17.17 -12.47 16.80
N SER A 575 16.12 -11.93 16.22
CA SER A 575 15.24 -10.99 16.95
C SER A 575 13.79 -11.03 16.47
N ILE A 576 12.87 -10.79 17.40
CA ILE A 576 11.44 -10.63 17.14
C ILE A 576 11.07 -9.17 17.43
N PRO A 577 10.44 -8.44 16.50
CA PRO A 577 10.05 -7.07 16.72
C PRO A 577 8.82 -6.97 17.63
N TYR A 578 8.74 -5.90 18.44
CA TYR A 578 7.55 -5.51 19.17
C TYR A 578 7.23 -4.03 18.93
N GLY A 579 5.96 -3.68 19.03
CA GLY A 579 5.53 -2.29 18.94
C GLY A 579 4.08 -2.10 19.34
N GLY A 580 3.75 -0.88 19.77
CA GLY A 580 2.40 -0.51 20.19
C GLY A 580 2.23 1.00 20.33
N ALA A 581 1.00 1.41 20.60
CA ALA A 581 0.62 2.77 20.91
C ALA A 581 0.35 2.91 22.42
N ALA A 582 0.88 3.96 23.02
CA ALA A 582 0.63 4.26 24.44
C ALA A 582 -0.52 5.27 24.60
N TYR A 583 -1.53 5.16 23.77
CA TYR A 583 -2.76 5.95 23.79
C TYR A 583 -3.93 5.08 23.31
N ASP A 584 -5.15 5.51 23.59
CA ASP A 584 -6.40 4.90 23.10
C ASP A 584 -6.73 5.53 21.74
N THR A 585 -6.70 4.74 20.68
CA THR A 585 -6.85 5.22 19.30
C THR A 585 -8.26 5.77 19.05
N GLU A 586 -9.30 5.15 19.60
CA GLU A 586 -10.68 5.61 19.43
C GLU A 586 -10.87 6.99 20.06
N LYS A 587 -10.36 7.19 21.27
CA LYS A 587 -10.43 8.49 21.97
C LYS A 587 -9.52 9.54 21.36
N ALA A 588 -8.31 9.15 20.91
CA ALA A 588 -7.34 10.06 20.32
C ALA A 588 -7.85 10.69 19.02
N PHE A 589 -8.66 9.95 18.27
CA PHE A 589 -9.23 10.36 16.98
C PHE A 589 -10.76 10.42 17.02
N ASP A 590 -11.34 10.86 18.14
CA ASP A 590 -12.77 11.13 18.25
C ASP A 590 -13.21 12.25 17.29
N ASN A 591 -12.30 13.17 16.96
CA ASN A 591 -12.45 14.15 15.90
C ASN A 591 -11.70 13.66 14.65
N MET A 592 -12.41 12.99 13.75
CA MET A 592 -11.86 12.47 12.51
C MET A 592 -11.47 13.57 11.51
N PHE A 593 -12.10 14.75 11.64
CA PHE A 593 -11.77 15.91 10.81
C PHE A 593 -10.85 16.87 11.59
N ILE A 594 -9.62 17.10 11.11
CA ILE A 594 -8.67 18.07 11.73
C ILE A 594 -9.27 19.47 11.78
N ARG A 595 -10.07 19.79 10.78
CA ARG A 595 -10.91 20.97 10.71
C ARG A 595 -12.23 20.58 10.11
N GLU A 596 -13.29 21.32 10.43
CA GLU A 596 -14.59 21.08 9.85
C GLU A 596 -14.50 21.00 8.31
N PRO A 597 -15.05 19.95 7.68
CA PRO A 597 -15.16 19.90 6.22
C PRO A 597 -15.86 21.14 5.68
N PHE A 598 -15.54 21.53 4.47
CA PHE A 598 -16.06 22.77 3.89
C PHE A 598 -16.52 22.55 2.45
N ILE A 599 -17.49 23.33 2.03
CA ILE A 599 -17.93 23.43 0.64
C ILE A 599 -17.34 24.71 0.05
N THR A 600 -16.64 24.61 -1.07
CA THR A 600 -15.79 25.68 -1.61
C THR A 600 -16.53 26.85 -2.21
N ASP A 601 -17.79 26.70 -2.61
CA ASP A 601 -18.58 27.77 -3.25
C ASP A 601 -19.57 28.41 -2.27
N MET A 602 -19.05 29.24 -1.36
CA MET A 602 -19.83 29.93 -0.32
C MET A 602 -20.67 31.12 -0.82
N ASP A 603 -20.50 31.54 -2.07
CA ASP A 603 -21.25 32.66 -2.68
C ASP A 603 -22.55 32.22 -3.33
N ARG A 604 -22.91 30.94 -3.27
CA ARG A 604 -24.14 30.38 -3.78
C ARG A 604 -25.21 30.32 -2.69
N ASP A 605 -26.44 30.54 -3.06
CA ASP A 605 -27.62 30.35 -2.18
C ASP A 605 -27.90 28.86 -1.88
N TRP A 606 -26.86 28.00 -1.78
CA TRP A 606 -26.97 26.54 -1.53
C TRP A 606 -27.93 25.85 -2.54
N ALA A 607 -27.88 26.28 -3.81
CA ALA A 607 -28.74 25.80 -4.87
C ALA A 607 -27.94 25.36 -6.12
N TRP A 608 -28.15 24.13 -6.56
CA TRP A 608 -27.45 23.53 -7.71
C TRP A 608 -28.47 22.93 -8.69
N SER A 609 -28.29 23.15 -9.98
CA SER A 609 -29.03 22.45 -11.04
C SER A 609 -28.24 21.25 -11.59
N PHE A 610 -26.96 21.14 -11.21
CA PHE A 610 -26.02 20.15 -11.75
C PHE A 610 -25.95 20.14 -13.28
N ASN A 611 -26.14 21.30 -13.91
CA ASN A 611 -26.10 21.47 -15.35
C ASN A 611 -24.72 22.02 -15.78
N ILE A 612 -23.72 21.17 -15.74
CA ILE A 612 -22.34 21.51 -16.09
C ILE A 612 -22.16 21.89 -17.57
N ASP A 613 -23.09 21.53 -18.47
CA ASP A 613 -23.06 21.96 -19.85
C ASP A 613 -23.36 23.47 -20.01
N LYS A 614 -24.16 24.03 -19.09
CA LYS A 614 -24.43 25.47 -19.04
C LYS A 614 -23.45 26.24 -18.15
N ASN A 615 -23.07 25.63 -17.04
CA ASN A 615 -22.14 26.19 -16.08
C ASN A 615 -21.18 25.08 -15.60
N PRO A 616 -19.93 25.06 -16.09
CA PRO A 616 -18.96 24.04 -15.72
C PRO A 616 -18.71 23.89 -14.22
N ASN A 617 -19.06 24.91 -13.43
CA ASN A 617 -18.89 24.90 -11.96
C ASN A 617 -20.19 24.52 -11.22
N ASP A 618 -21.24 24.04 -11.90
CA ASP A 618 -22.51 23.68 -11.27
C ASP A 618 -22.48 22.27 -10.66
N PHE A 619 -21.58 22.09 -9.68
CA PHE A 619 -21.41 20.87 -8.88
C PHE A 619 -21.05 21.23 -7.43
N VAL A 620 -21.20 20.29 -6.51
CA VAL A 620 -20.77 20.48 -5.12
C VAL A 620 -19.32 20.02 -4.98
N GLU A 621 -18.44 20.93 -4.57
CA GLU A 621 -17.07 20.60 -4.18
C GLU A 621 -16.97 20.61 -2.66
N LEU A 622 -16.62 19.46 -2.07
CA LEU A 622 -16.45 19.28 -0.64
C LEU A 622 -14.97 18.94 -0.33
N GLY A 623 -14.35 19.75 0.52
CA GLY A 623 -13.01 19.51 1.04
C GLY A 623 -13.06 19.00 2.48
N ALA A 624 -12.29 17.94 2.77
CA ALA A 624 -12.14 17.39 4.12
C ALA A 624 -10.68 16.99 4.39
N ARG A 625 -10.27 17.07 5.67
CA ARG A 625 -8.95 16.61 6.09
C ARG A 625 -9.07 15.62 7.24
N LEU A 626 -8.87 14.34 6.93
CA LEU A 626 -8.92 13.26 7.91
C LEU A 626 -7.68 13.28 8.81
N SER A 627 -7.89 13.22 10.12
CA SER A 627 -6.83 13.12 11.14
C SER A 627 -6.20 11.74 11.20
N TYR A 628 -7.01 10.71 10.95
CA TYR A 628 -6.62 9.30 10.90
C TYR A 628 -7.25 8.63 9.68
N ALA A 629 -6.81 7.42 9.35
CA ALA A 629 -7.42 6.64 8.28
C ALA A 629 -8.85 6.23 8.67
N CYS A 630 -9.78 6.33 7.71
CA CYS A 630 -11.19 6.12 7.92
C CYS A 630 -11.66 4.81 7.27
N ASP A 631 -12.25 3.92 8.09
CA ASP A 631 -12.84 2.68 7.55
C ASP A 631 -14.07 2.93 6.69
N ASN A 632 -14.87 3.94 7.05
CA ASN A 632 -16.15 4.20 6.41
C ASN A 632 -16.41 5.70 6.35
N LEU A 633 -16.20 6.28 5.19
CA LEU A 633 -16.46 7.69 4.91
C LEU A 633 -17.74 7.78 4.08
N ARG A 634 -18.73 8.54 4.54
CA ARG A 634 -20.05 8.63 3.93
C ARG A 634 -20.40 10.04 3.54
N TRP A 635 -21.08 10.16 2.42
CA TRP A 635 -21.79 11.36 1.99
C TRP A 635 -23.21 10.95 1.62
N ASP A 636 -24.10 11.06 2.60
CA ASP A 636 -25.49 10.62 2.50
C ASP A 636 -26.43 11.81 2.28
N ILE A 637 -27.49 11.59 1.50
CA ILE A 637 -28.52 12.57 1.21
C ILE A 637 -29.83 12.09 1.81
N PHE A 638 -30.47 12.98 2.55
CA PHE A 638 -31.74 12.74 3.22
C PHE A 638 -32.79 13.76 2.78
N GLU A 639 -34.06 13.42 3.01
CA GLU A 639 -35.14 14.37 2.89
C GLU A 639 -34.93 15.58 3.82
N ARG A 640 -35.50 16.72 3.45
CA ARG A 640 -35.43 17.95 4.25
C ARG A 640 -35.88 17.70 5.69
N ASP A 641 -35.21 18.37 6.62
CA ASP A 641 -35.50 18.31 8.06
C ASP A 641 -35.23 16.95 8.71
N TRP A 642 -34.44 16.07 8.06
CA TRP A 642 -33.96 14.84 8.66
C TRP A 642 -33.09 15.14 9.90
N SER A 643 -33.15 14.29 10.91
CA SER A 643 -32.39 14.42 12.15
C SER A 643 -31.55 13.15 12.39
N GLU A 644 -30.35 13.34 12.98
CA GLU A 644 -29.43 12.26 13.35
C GLU A 644 -30.08 11.21 14.26
N SER A 645 -31.10 11.55 15.02
CA SER A 645 -31.88 10.59 15.82
C SER A 645 -32.59 9.50 15.00
N PHE A 646 -32.72 9.69 13.69
CA PHE A 646 -33.24 8.69 12.74
C PHE A 646 -32.14 7.81 12.11
N TRP A 647 -30.87 8.06 12.46
CA TRP A 647 -29.76 7.27 11.91
C TRP A 647 -29.93 5.79 12.19
N HIS A 648 -29.64 4.97 11.20
CA HIS A 648 -29.48 3.54 11.30
C HIS A 648 -28.51 3.05 10.23
N TYR A 649 -27.85 1.93 10.46
CA TYR A 649 -26.86 1.39 9.55
C TYR A 649 -27.17 -0.07 9.19
N PRO A 650 -27.02 -0.47 7.92
CA PRO A 650 -26.86 0.41 6.75
C PRO A 650 -28.18 1.14 6.43
N PRO A 651 -28.13 2.40 5.92
CA PRO A 651 -29.35 3.10 5.54
C PRO A 651 -29.97 2.47 4.29
N VAL A 652 -31.29 2.43 4.23
CA VAL A 652 -32.06 1.87 3.13
C VAL A 652 -32.83 2.96 2.41
N VAL A 653 -32.68 3.03 1.08
CA VAL A 653 -33.35 4.05 0.24
C VAL A 653 -34.87 3.98 0.42
N GLY A 654 -35.48 5.13 0.69
CA GLY A 654 -36.90 5.30 0.96
C GLY A 654 -37.32 5.06 2.41
N GLU A 655 -36.40 4.64 3.30
CA GLU A 655 -36.67 4.49 4.72
C GLU A 655 -36.08 5.65 5.53
N ARG A 656 -36.79 6.09 6.55
CA ARG A 656 -36.35 7.14 7.50
C ARG A 656 -35.81 8.40 6.82
N GLY A 657 -36.34 8.75 5.64
CA GLY A 657 -35.94 9.91 4.87
C GLY A 657 -34.62 9.75 4.10
N TYR A 658 -34.02 8.55 4.06
CA TYR A 658 -32.82 8.35 3.27
C TYR A 658 -33.10 8.28 1.77
N VAL A 659 -32.49 9.20 1.00
CA VAL A 659 -32.66 9.33 -0.46
C VAL A 659 -31.60 8.52 -1.21
N GLY A 660 -30.36 8.47 -0.69
CA GLY A 660 -29.24 7.75 -1.27
C GLY A 660 -27.91 8.38 -0.87
N SER A 661 -26.80 7.68 -1.12
CA SER A 661 -25.48 8.28 -1.01
C SER A 661 -25.09 9.04 -2.28
N ALA A 662 -24.29 10.09 -2.15
CA ALA A 662 -23.68 10.80 -3.27
C ALA A 662 -22.66 9.91 -4.02
N THR A 663 -22.27 10.36 -5.20
CA THR A 663 -21.05 9.89 -5.88
C THR A 663 -20.02 11.01 -5.88
N THR A 664 -18.77 10.68 -6.12
CA THR A 664 -17.73 11.68 -6.38
C THR A 664 -16.96 11.31 -7.64
N MET A 665 -16.39 12.31 -8.33
CA MET A 665 -15.50 12.03 -9.44
C MET A 665 -14.30 11.21 -8.94
N ARG A 666 -13.91 10.18 -9.70
CA ARG A 666 -12.74 9.37 -9.38
C ARG A 666 -11.48 10.24 -9.40
N ASP A 667 -10.62 10.06 -8.42
CA ASP A 667 -9.35 10.77 -8.30
C ASP A 667 -9.44 12.32 -8.33
N ALA A 668 -10.60 12.90 -7.89
CA ALA A 668 -10.78 14.34 -7.80
C ALA A 668 -9.64 15.06 -7.06
N GLU A 669 -9.03 14.39 -6.06
CA GLU A 669 -7.91 14.91 -5.28
C GLU A 669 -6.61 15.10 -6.08
N GLN A 670 -6.53 14.59 -7.30
CA GLN A 670 -5.37 14.79 -8.18
C GLN A 670 -5.45 16.11 -8.94
N PHE A 671 -6.60 16.78 -8.94
CA PHE A 671 -6.86 17.99 -9.70
C PHE A 671 -7.06 19.19 -8.77
N TRP A 672 -6.62 20.37 -9.21
CA TRP A 672 -6.79 21.62 -8.49
C TRP A 672 -8.16 22.28 -8.75
N PHE A 673 -8.75 21.97 -9.88
CA PHE A 673 -10.07 22.47 -10.31
C PHE A 673 -10.62 21.52 -11.38
N TYR A 674 -11.92 21.56 -11.55
CA TYR A 674 -12.59 20.81 -12.60
C TYR A 674 -12.32 21.45 -13.98
N ASP A 675 -11.82 20.64 -14.92
CA ASP A 675 -11.62 21.01 -16.32
C ASP A 675 -12.42 20.03 -17.19
N PRO A 676 -13.51 20.50 -17.85
CA PRO A 676 -14.37 19.63 -18.66
C PRO A 676 -13.66 19.00 -19.86
N ASP A 677 -12.52 19.54 -20.28
CA ASP A 677 -11.72 18.98 -21.37
C ASP A 677 -10.82 17.82 -20.89
N VAL A 678 -10.60 17.71 -19.57
CA VAL A 678 -9.71 16.72 -18.93
C VAL A 678 -10.49 15.75 -18.06
N ASN A 679 -11.47 16.24 -17.29
CA ASN A 679 -12.18 15.49 -16.26
C ASN A 679 -13.53 14.99 -16.79
N ASP A 680 -13.80 13.70 -16.66
CA ASP A 680 -15.11 13.12 -16.98
C ASP A 680 -16.01 13.13 -15.73
N PRO A 681 -17.09 13.91 -15.71
CA PRO A 681 -18.01 13.98 -14.57
C PRO A 681 -18.84 12.70 -14.38
N ASP A 682 -18.83 11.81 -15.37
CA ASP A 682 -19.49 10.51 -15.31
C ASP A 682 -18.57 9.40 -14.78
N ASP A 683 -17.25 9.62 -14.74
CA ASP A 683 -16.31 8.72 -14.10
C ASP A 683 -16.35 8.90 -12.58
N THR A 684 -17.29 8.23 -11.94
CA THR A 684 -17.61 8.42 -10.54
C THR A 684 -17.39 7.17 -9.69
N VAL A 685 -17.15 7.40 -8.39
CA VAL A 685 -17.15 6.39 -7.32
C VAL A 685 -18.29 6.73 -6.36
N ALA A 686 -19.08 5.73 -5.95
CA ALA A 686 -20.17 5.93 -4.99
C ALA A 686 -19.68 5.87 -3.55
N PHE A 687 -20.25 6.75 -2.70
CA PHE A 687 -20.18 6.55 -1.26
C PHE A 687 -21.04 5.34 -0.81
N PRO A 688 -20.64 4.66 0.30
CA PRO A 688 -19.52 4.98 1.17
C PRO A 688 -18.18 4.61 0.56
N LEU A 689 -17.16 5.45 0.82
CA LEU A 689 -15.78 5.12 0.55
C LEU A 689 -15.20 4.33 1.74
N ARG A 690 -14.51 3.25 1.42
CA ARG A 690 -13.95 2.34 2.43
C ARG A 690 -12.43 2.42 2.43
N ARG A 691 -11.85 2.29 3.63
CA ARG A 691 -10.39 2.25 3.79
C ARG A 691 -9.68 3.48 3.23
N GLU A 692 -10.25 4.67 3.51
CA GLU A 692 -9.65 5.92 3.09
C GLU A 692 -8.45 6.26 3.97
N PRO A 693 -7.28 6.55 3.37
CA PRO A 693 -6.12 6.99 4.15
C PRO A 693 -6.34 8.38 4.73
N ARG A 694 -5.62 8.71 5.80
CA ARG A 694 -5.62 10.05 6.39
C ARG A 694 -5.13 11.13 5.40
N GLY A 695 -5.40 12.39 5.70
CA GLY A 695 -4.93 13.54 4.93
C GLY A 695 -6.06 14.29 4.24
N PHE A 696 -5.67 15.21 3.36
CA PHE A 696 -6.64 16.07 2.66
C PHE A 696 -7.27 15.33 1.49
N ARG A 697 -8.61 15.53 1.35
CA ARG A 697 -9.44 14.98 0.28
C ARG A 697 -10.32 16.05 -0.29
N ILE A 698 -10.54 16.00 -1.60
CA ILE A 698 -11.54 16.79 -2.32
C ILE A 698 -12.48 15.82 -3.01
N PHE A 699 -13.78 16.13 -2.94
CA PHE A 699 -14.85 15.35 -3.54
C PHE A 699 -15.70 16.26 -4.42
N TRP A 700 -16.02 15.81 -5.63
CA TRP A 700 -16.85 16.55 -6.60
C TRP A 700 -18.11 15.76 -6.90
N TRP A 701 -19.26 16.29 -6.47
CA TRP A 701 -20.56 15.68 -6.70
C TRP A 701 -21.33 16.42 -7.78
N PHE A 702 -21.69 15.71 -8.85
CA PHE A 702 -22.42 16.22 -10.02
C PHE A 702 -23.91 15.86 -9.98
N GLY A 703 -24.49 15.59 -8.81
CA GLY A 703 -25.90 15.28 -8.62
C GLY A 703 -26.29 13.84 -8.95
N LYS A 704 -25.34 12.93 -9.17
CA LYS A 704 -25.59 11.49 -9.34
C LYS A 704 -25.56 10.81 -7.97
N LEU A 705 -26.55 9.96 -7.70
CA LEU A 705 -26.62 9.12 -6.52
C LEU A 705 -25.96 7.74 -6.76
N ALA A 706 -25.63 7.04 -5.69
CA ALA A 706 -25.00 5.72 -5.74
C ALA A 706 -25.82 4.66 -6.50
N ASN A 707 -27.13 4.83 -6.59
CA ASN A 707 -28.01 3.96 -7.36
C ASN A 707 -28.07 4.32 -8.87
N GLY A 708 -27.19 5.18 -9.34
CA GLY A 708 -27.10 5.61 -10.72
C GLY A 708 -28.10 6.67 -11.16
N THR A 709 -29.06 7.01 -10.32
CA THR A 709 -30.06 8.04 -10.65
C THR A 709 -29.54 9.44 -10.38
N ARG A 710 -30.01 10.43 -11.16
CA ARG A 710 -29.81 11.84 -10.83
C ARG A 710 -30.77 12.22 -9.71
N ILE A 711 -30.28 12.99 -8.73
CA ILE A 711 -31.14 13.53 -7.66
C ILE A 711 -32.27 14.40 -8.25
N ALA A 712 -33.48 14.19 -7.75
CA ALA A 712 -34.66 14.98 -8.19
C ALA A 712 -34.58 16.42 -7.65
N PRO A 713 -35.23 17.42 -8.34
CA PRO A 713 -35.38 18.75 -7.79
C PRO A 713 -36.11 18.72 -6.45
N GLY A 714 -35.60 19.45 -5.46
CA GLY A 714 -36.13 19.44 -4.10
C GLY A 714 -35.21 20.08 -3.10
N ASN A 715 -35.57 20.02 -1.82
CA ASN A 715 -34.75 20.46 -0.70
C ASN A 715 -34.32 19.22 0.11
N TYR A 716 -33.06 19.16 0.45
CA TYR A 716 -32.44 17.98 1.08
C TYR A 716 -31.51 18.38 2.22
N THR A 717 -31.26 17.42 3.11
CA THR A 717 -30.21 17.47 4.11
C THR A 717 -29.05 16.57 3.67
N MET A 718 -27.83 17.07 3.68
CA MET A 718 -26.62 16.27 3.46
C MET A 718 -26.01 15.87 4.80
N ARG A 719 -25.50 14.64 4.87
CA ARG A 719 -24.71 14.14 5.98
C ARG A 719 -23.36 13.68 5.47
N PHE A 720 -22.30 14.41 5.75
CA PHE A 720 -20.93 13.97 5.50
C PHE A 720 -20.31 13.52 6.81
N ALA A 721 -19.88 12.27 6.89
CA ALA A 721 -19.49 11.67 8.15
C ALA A 721 -18.36 10.63 7.98
N ALA A 722 -17.43 10.63 8.94
CA ALA A 722 -16.33 9.69 9.04
C ALA A 722 -16.49 8.80 10.28
N LEU A 723 -16.43 7.49 10.10
CA LEU A 723 -16.47 6.56 11.22
C LEU A 723 -15.13 6.61 11.98
N ARG A 724 -15.19 6.74 13.29
CA ARG A 724 -14.02 6.72 14.19
C ARG A 724 -13.27 5.38 14.09
N PRO A 725 -11.97 5.32 14.40
CA PRO A 725 -11.24 4.07 14.50
C PRO A 725 -11.95 3.09 15.45
N TYR A 726 -12.12 1.85 15.01
CA TYR A 726 -12.84 0.79 15.74
C TYR A 726 -14.31 1.10 16.08
N GLY A 727 -14.88 2.17 15.54
CA GLY A 727 -16.24 2.59 15.81
C GLY A 727 -17.30 1.58 15.30
N ASN A 728 -18.42 1.51 16.02
CA ASN A 728 -19.59 0.75 15.59
C ASN A 728 -20.49 1.63 14.71
N PRO A 729 -20.70 1.30 13.42
CA PRO A 729 -21.48 2.16 12.52
C PRO A 729 -22.97 2.29 12.89
N ASN A 730 -23.50 1.42 13.78
CA ASN A 730 -24.86 1.51 14.27
C ASN A 730 -25.04 2.59 15.37
N ILE A 731 -23.95 3.07 15.94
CA ILE A 731 -23.96 4.07 17.00
C ILE A 731 -23.62 5.44 16.40
N SER A 732 -24.57 6.38 16.45
CA SER A 732 -24.38 7.71 15.86
C SER A 732 -23.18 8.45 16.46
N ASP A 733 -22.96 8.33 17.76
CA ASP A 733 -21.84 9.00 18.46
C ASP A 733 -20.46 8.47 18.05
N HIS A 734 -20.38 7.33 17.32
CA HIS A 734 -19.12 6.83 16.76
C HIS A 734 -18.78 7.43 15.38
N TRP A 735 -19.61 8.35 14.90
CA TRP A 735 -19.35 9.09 13.67
C TRP A 735 -18.95 10.53 14.02
N ASP A 736 -17.88 11.01 13.40
CA ASP A 736 -17.60 12.43 13.32
C ASP A 736 -18.35 13.02 12.11
N ILE A 737 -19.22 13.99 12.36
CA ILE A 737 -20.19 14.48 11.39
C ILE A 737 -19.97 15.97 11.15
N MET A 738 -20.02 16.37 9.89
CA MET A 738 -20.05 17.77 9.50
C MET A 738 -21.40 18.39 9.89
N TYR A 739 -21.41 19.28 10.89
CA TYR A 739 -22.62 19.88 11.44
C TYR A 739 -22.99 21.24 10.84
N ARG A 740 -22.09 21.93 10.18
CA ARG A 740 -22.36 23.26 9.66
C ARG A 740 -22.76 23.20 8.20
N GLU A 741 -23.83 23.94 7.89
CA GLU A 741 -24.17 24.37 6.54
C GLU A 741 -24.84 23.32 5.63
N VAL A 742 -25.10 22.09 6.09
CA VAL A 742 -25.66 21.02 5.25
C VAL A 742 -27.15 20.75 5.40
N ASP A 743 -27.82 21.53 6.27
CA ASP A 743 -29.23 21.27 6.62
C ASP A 743 -30.24 21.65 5.52
N ASN A 744 -29.84 22.37 4.47
CA ASN A 744 -30.74 22.79 3.41
C ASN A 744 -30.02 23.01 2.08
N ILE A 745 -29.77 21.95 1.33
CA ILE A 745 -29.38 22.09 -0.06
C ILE A 745 -30.62 22.12 -0.94
N GLN A 746 -30.65 23.02 -1.90
CA GLN A 746 -31.71 23.08 -2.91
C GLN A 746 -31.21 22.48 -4.23
N VAL A 747 -31.88 21.45 -4.70
CA VAL A 747 -31.68 20.94 -6.06
C VAL A 747 -32.72 21.61 -6.97
N LEU A 748 -32.22 22.37 -7.92
CA LEU A 748 -33.02 23.06 -8.93
C LEU A 748 -33.35 22.13 -10.10
N PRO A 749 -34.40 22.42 -10.89
CA PRO A 749 -34.58 21.71 -12.15
C PRO A 749 -33.35 21.82 -13.06
N TYR A 750 -32.97 20.75 -13.75
CA TYR A 750 -31.80 20.68 -14.61
C TYR A 750 -31.72 21.82 -15.66
N ASN A 751 -32.85 22.30 -16.15
CA ASN A 751 -32.94 23.43 -17.06
C ASN A 751 -33.07 24.79 -16.36
N GLY A 752 -33.03 24.85 -15.04
CA GLY A 752 -33.06 26.06 -14.24
C GLY A 752 -31.81 26.91 -14.45
N THR A 753 -31.96 28.21 -14.46
CA THR A 753 -30.81 29.15 -14.44
C THR A 753 -30.36 29.32 -12.99
N SER A 754 -29.18 28.87 -12.64
CA SER A 754 -28.51 29.30 -11.40
C SER A 754 -28.07 30.76 -11.57
N ASN A 755 -28.33 31.61 -10.60
CA ASN A 755 -27.99 33.05 -10.65
C ASN A 755 -26.51 33.35 -10.37
N SER A 756 -25.59 32.40 -10.54
CA SER A 756 -24.17 32.61 -10.26
C SER A 756 -23.46 33.16 -11.51
N THR A 757 -23.19 34.44 -11.51
CA THR A 757 -22.31 35.14 -12.45
C THR A 757 -20.90 35.30 -11.85
N GLN A 758 -20.15 34.24 -11.73
CA GLN A 758 -18.70 34.39 -11.61
C GLN A 758 -17.98 33.48 -12.60
N ILE A 759 -17.51 34.14 -13.66
CA ILE A 759 -16.60 33.58 -14.64
C ILE A 759 -15.19 33.63 -13.99
N TYR A 760 -14.62 32.49 -13.67
CA TYR A 760 -13.19 32.42 -13.36
C TYR A 760 -12.40 32.84 -14.61
N ARG A 761 -11.97 34.10 -14.66
CA ARG A 761 -10.99 34.55 -15.67
C ARG A 761 -9.63 34.01 -15.26
N ARG A 762 -9.03 33.19 -16.13
CA ARG A 762 -7.61 32.80 -16.02
C ARG A 762 -6.76 34.03 -15.65
N PRO A 763 -5.87 33.96 -14.67
CA PRO A 763 -4.82 34.97 -14.53
C PRO A 763 -3.99 34.91 -15.82
N ARG A 764 -3.97 36.00 -16.58
CA ARG A 764 -2.99 36.16 -17.65
C ARG A 764 -1.61 36.13 -17.04
N ARG A 765 -0.70 35.32 -17.61
CA ARG A 765 0.71 35.20 -17.25
C ARG A 765 1.39 36.58 -17.22
#